data_87925948503a68c7f4a0b02c09b70639
#
_entry.id   87925948503a68c7f4a0b02c09b70639
#
_cell.length_a   1.000
_cell.length_b   1.000
_cell.length_c   1.000
_cell.angle_alpha   90.00
_cell.angle_beta   90.00
_cell.angle_gamma   90.00
#
_symmetry.space_group_name_H-M   'P 1'
#
loop_
_entity.id
_entity.type
_entity.pdbx_description
1 polymer ?
#
loop_
_entity_poly.entity_id
_entity_poly.type
_entity_poly.pdbx_seq_one_letter_code
_entity_poly.pdbx_strand_id
1 'polypeptide(L)'
;MDTSVISPQTLELISRLTGQKLHQEDITPPVLFLAVLITVLLGVIHADGTVSAEETQRLRNLMELIPANHSFRQLVMPIVNCVEEQQIYKKIQELLALTACFSEEEKLLLISFGYQMSAADGKMDDRETGYLTLIGNRLEIDSRYLAVLSASFNNQTINDTAALAEVHSLLAPARFQSFDSLFVRAASHISQHLPAKPKQGKIQKHSVSSYQQLKKFQEYRQRLNDVCKKLGRTLRDGSDRNVLSPNLTAEVTKVSQRLQSQCFRVAVVGEFSKGKSTLLNALLGEEIQPVRDIPCSGTVTVLKYGPQQRVICKYTDGREEEISPEQYKDKASISEEAALGSFADEMVNSEIKEIIFEHPNLELCTNGVEIIDTPGLNEHAERTLVTEQVLKTTDAVIFLTHAQNVLTEKERELLLYLKKELNSGKDDEGVKSIFVLVNFADLLRREGSRQQVKERVEKIVKSLNLIAGENRIHLISAQSALEAILDGTENEYVKSFQDFTKSLEQFLTKELGAIALNQSAAGMKQIINTGCDELSQYREMLEGKLTIAQGDKAKIFEQMAEASGRDVKMRNLANKLREESVKEATESWNEWVKILDDRMATKSKEWTSVHSHIFSQNKLIRDYANQFVWELTQEIDDWSAKKLQFILKQKIAILDSKINEEISAIRQDFQQLDLQLSTSLVTQFNNFAARNLGGIGIDGLDIASSINSDIGGAGGFLGGLGIGGAVAAALLAFAGVGIIPVILTGLAAASGGSFGLGMLDVDGIHSQSKQKVCELGLQKFKESKESILEKIKERIKAVFDERNEAASDAMSKAIALWENLLEQQEKRDRQNQAQCEADKVWLADKRRELEQAQNQIEAILNQSDR
;
A
#
# COMPACT_ATOMS: atom_id res chain seq x y z
N MET A 1 -19.24 -22.87 10.53
CA MET A 1 -19.88 -24.20 10.32
C MET A 1 -19.44 -24.72 8.97
N ASP A 2 -18.69 -25.82 8.95
CA ASP A 2 -18.17 -26.42 7.71
C ASP A 2 -19.05 -27.62 7.33
N THR A 3 -19.96 -27.41 6.40
CA THR A 3 -20.88 -28.46 5.92
C THR A 3 -20.21 -29.48 5.00
N SER A 4 -18.97 -29.27 4.58
CA SER A 4 -18.20 -30.22 3.77
C SER A 4 -17.79 -31.47 4.56
N VAL A 5 -17.87 -31.42 5.89
CA VAL A 5 -17.45 -32.49 6.82
C VAL A 5 -18.66 -33.28 7.38
N ILE A 6 -19.85 -33.11 6.82
CA ILE A 6 -21.06 -33.79 7.28
C ILE A 6 -20.93 -35.29 7.09
N SER A 7 -21.03 -36.05 8.22
CA SER A 7 -20.97 -37.51 8.17
C SER A 7 -22.23 -38.11 7.55
N PRO A 8 -22.15 -39.31 6.96
CA PRO A 8 -23.33 -40.03 6.46
C PRO A 8 -24.42 -40.23 7.55
N GLN A 9 -24.00 -40.36 8.80
CA GLN A 9 -24.91 -40.47 9.95
C GLN A 9 -25.65 -39.17 10.21
N THR A 10 -24.96 -38.02 10.11
CA THR A 10 -25.57 -36.69 10.24
C THR A 10 -26.54 -36.42 9.11
N LEU A 11 -26.21 -36.81 7.87
CA LEU A 11 -27.08 -36.68 6.70
C LEU A 11 -28.36 -37.48 6.85
N GLU A 12 -28.26 -38.72 7.31
CA GLU A 12 -29.40 -39.60 7.56
C GLU A 12 -30.30 -39.04 8.69
N LEU A 13 -29.68 -38.51 9.75
CA LEU A 13 -30.38 -37.94 10.88
C LEU A 13 -31.15 -36.67 10.49
N ILE A 14 -30.54 -35.76 9.71
CA ILE A 14 -31.23 -34.53 9.22
C ILE A 14 -32.34 -34.92 8.24
N SER A 15 -32.11 -35.84 7.34
CA SER A 15 -33.15 -36.32 6.41
C SER A 15 -34.36 -36.87 7.17
N ARG A 16 -34.14 -37.61 8.27
CA ARG A 16 -35.17 -38.11 9.16
C ARG A 16 -35.88 -36.96 9.92
N LEU A 17 -35.12 -35.98 10.45
CA LEU A 17 -35.67 -34.82 11.16
C LEU A 17 -36.54 -33.94 10.28
N THR A 18 -36.14 -33.72 9.05
CA THR A 18 -36.87 -32.86 8.09
C THR A 18 -38.01 -33.60 7.41
N GLY A 19 -38.06 -34.93 7.51
CA GLY A 19 -39.00 -35.74 6.73
C GLY A 19 -38.77 -35.77 5.22
N GLN A 20 -37.61 -35.29 4.77
CA GLN A 20 -37.21 -35.21 3.36
C GLN A 20 -35.92 -35.99 3.13
N LYS A 21 -35.81 -36.63 1.97
CA LYS A 21 -34.56 -37.25 1.55
C LYS A 21 -33.63 -36.17 1.04
N LEU A 22 -32.68 -35.73 1.90
CA LEU A 22 -31.71 -34.70 1.58
C LEU A 22 -30.42 -35.31 1.02
N HIS A 23 -29.78 -34.61 0.10
CA HIS A 23 -28.42 -34.87 -0.33
C HIS A 23 -27.48 -33.90 0.42
N GLN A 24 -26.18 -34.14 0.39
CA GLN A 24 -25.20 -33.32 1.11
C GLN A 24 -25.25 -31.85 0.70
N GLU A 25 -25.55 -31.59 -0.57
CA GLU A 25 -25.68 -30.26 -1.16
C GLU A 25 -26.93 -29.50 -0.67
N ASP A 26 -27.94 -30.20 -0.17
CA ASP A 26 -29.18 -29.61 0.34
C ASP A 26 -29.08 -29.16 1.79
N ILE A 27 -28.03 -29.59 2.52
CA ILE A 27 -27.83 -29.26 3.92
C ILE A 27 -27.04 -27.95 4.04
N THR A 28 -27.80 -26.89 4.25
CA THR A 28 -27.20 -25.57 4.55
C THR A 28 -26.97 -25.36 6.05
N PRO A 29 -25.99 -24.54 6.46
CA PRO A 29 -25.74 -24.21 7.87
C PRO A 29 -27.00 -23.80 8.65
N PRO A 30 -27.91 -22.96 8.12
CA PRO A 30 -29.14 -22.58 8.81
C PRO A 30 -30.08 -23.76 9.09
N VAL A 31 -30.21 -24.72 8.18
CA VAL A 31 -31.07 -25.90 8.35
C VAL A 31 -30.54 -26.78 9.47
N LEU A 32 -29.22 -27.01 9.48
CA LEU A 32 -28.57 -27.80 10.52
C LEU A 32 -28.68 -27.14 11.89
N PHE A 33 -28.39 -25.84 11.96
CA PHE A 33 -28.50 -25.07 13.20
C PHE A 33 -29.94 -25.10 13.74
N LEU A 34 -30.93 -24.91 12.88
CA LEU A 34 -32.33 -24.93 13.25
C LEU A 34 -32.76 -26.31 13.83
N ALA A 35 -32.33 -27.41 13.20
CA ALA A 35 -32.62 -28.75 13.68
C ALA A 35 -32.05 -28.99 15.08
N VAL A 36 -30.80 -28.56 15.31
CA VAL A 36 -30.15 -28.68 16.62
C VAL A 36 -30.77 -27.75 17.65
N LEU A 37 -31.06 -26.51 17.27
CA LEU A 37 -31.73 -25.53 18.15
C LEU A 37 -33.08 -26.07 18.64
N ILE A 38 -33.93 -26.56 17.76
CA ILE A 38 -35.22 -27.16 18.14
C ILE A 38 -35.00 -28.35 19.08
N THR A 39 -33.99 -29.18 18.81
CA THR A 39 -33.68 -30.36 19.65
C THR A 39 -33.27 -29.93 21.06
N VAL A 40 -32.41 -28.94 21.22
CA VAL A 40 -31.95 -28.44 22.52
C VAL A 40 -33.12 -27.77 23.27
N LEU A 41 -33.90 -26.92 22.57
CA LEU A 41 -35.02 -26.23 23.22
C LEU A 41 -36.10 -27.19 23.71
N LEU A 42 -36.45 -28.22 22.94
CA LEU A 42 -37.37 -29.28 23.38
C LEU A 42 -36.78 -30.10 24.52
N GLY A 43 -35.46 -30.29 24.54
CA GLY A 43 -34.78 -30.93 25.65
C GLY A 43 -34.89 -30.16 26.95
N VAL A 44 -34.79 -28.83 26.90
CA VAL A 44 -35.03 -27.94 28.07
C VAL A 44 -36.48 -28.05 28.53
N ILE A 45 -37.47 -27.89 27.65
CA ILE A 45 -38.90 -27.93 27.92
C ILE A 45 -39.30 -29.26 28.59
N HIS A 46 -38.69 -30.39 28.20
CA HIS A 46 -39.01 -31.67 28.75
C HIS A 46 -38.08 -32.13 29.90
N ALA A 47 -37.13 -31.32 30.34
CA ALA A 47 -36.15 -31.67 31.37
C ALA A 47 -36.78 -31.85 32.75
N ASP A 48 -37.78 -31.05 33.11
CA ASP A 48 -38.52 -31.10 34.39
C ASP A 48 -39.74 -32.03 34.35
N GLY A 49 -40.16 -32.50 33.15
CA GLY A 49 -41.32 -33.36 32.94
C GLY A 49 -42.64 -32.66 32.84
N THR A 50 -42.68 -31.33 32.89
CA THR A 50 -43.85 -30.46 32.71
C THR A 50 -43.63 -29.51 31.56
N VAL A 51 -44.64 -29.24 30.74
CA VAL A 51 -44.57 -28.28 29.63
C VAL A 51 -45.45 -27.08 29.96
N SER A 52 -44.85 -25.92 30.19
CA SER A 52 -45.56 -24.71 30.48
C SER A 52 -46.13 -24.03 29.24
N ALA A 53 -47.18 -23.23 29.42
CA ALA A 53 -47.75 -22.42 28.35
C ALA A 53 -46.78 -21.33 27.90
N GLU A 54 -46.00 -20.80 28.86
CA GLU A 54 -44.95 -19.79 28.63
C GLU A 54 -43.80 -20.32 27.77
N GLU A 55 -43.32 -21.49 28.05
CA GLU A 55 -42.26 -22.16 27.23
C GLU A 55 -42.74 -22.45 25.80
N THR A 56 -43.98 -22.95 25.67
CA THR A 56 -44.61 -23.19 24.36
C THR A 56 -44.73 -21.89 23.55
N GLN A 57 -45.15 -20.81 24.21
CA GLN A 57 -45.24 -19.49 23.55
C GLN A 57 -43.87 -18.94 23.20
N ARG A 58 -42.88 -19.13 24.06
CA ARG A 58 -41.50 -18.66 23.80
C ARG A 58 -40.83 -19.46 22.68
N LEU A 59 -41.06 -20.75 22.59
CA LEU A 59 -40.63 -21.56 21.44
C LEU A 59 -41.21 -20.98 20.13
N ARG A 60 -42.49 -20.61 20.10
CA ARG A 60 -43.12 -19.96 18.94
C ARG A 60 -42.48 -18.62 18.62
N ASN A 61 -42.24 -17.78 19.62
CA ASN A 61 -41.60 -16.47 19.44
C ASN A 61 -40.16 -16.61 18.90
N LEU A 62 -39.39 -17.60 19.35
CA LEU A 62 -38.07 -17.89 18.82
C LEU A 62 -38.14 -18.34 17.35
N MET A 63 -39.19 -19.04 16.95
CA MET A 63 -39.42 -19.41 15.55
C MET A 63 -39.74 -18.20 14.65
N GLU A 64 -40.15 -17.06 15.22
CA GLU A 64 -40.35 -15.80 14.51
C GLU A 64 -39.05 -15.12 14.12
N LEU A 65 -37.89 -15.52 14.68
CA LEU A 65 -36.57 -15.08 14.19
C LEU A 65 -36.34 -15.50 12.74
N ILE A 66 -37.00 -16.57 12.29
CA ILE A 66 -36.95 -17.04 10.91
C ILE A 66 -37.89 -16.18 10.08
N PRO A 67 -37.39 -15.48 9.02
CA PRO A 67 -38.27 -14.67 8.14
C PRO A 67 -39.38 -15.51 7.53
N ALA A 68 -40.58 -14.91 7.39
CA ALA A 68 -41.76 -15.60 6.88
C ALA A 68 -41.59 -16.15 5.44
N ASN A 69 -40.74 -15.53 4.65
CA ASN A 69 -40.42 -15.90 3.28
C ASN A 69 -39.21 -16.86 3.15
N HIS A 70 -38.64 -17.31 4.28
CA HIS A 70 -37.50 -18.22 4.27
C HIS A 70 -37.92 -19.65 3.93
N SER A 71 -37.22 -20.30 3.00
CA SER A 71 -37.58 -21.64 2.53
C SER A 71 -37.62 -22.71 3.61
N PHE A 72 -36.80 -22.60 4.66
CA PHE A 72 -36.77 -23.58 5.76
C PHE A 72 -37.78 -23.34 6.88
N ARG A 73 -38.59 -22.28 6.83
CA ARG A 73 -39.72 -22.13 7.79
C ARG A 73 -40.69 -23.31 7.70
N GLN A 74 -40.81 -23.93 6.52
CA GLN A 74 -41.63 -25.14 6.31
C GLN A 74 -41.06 -26.38 6.99
N LEU A 75 -39.75 -26.41 7.32
CA LEU A 75 -39.09 -27.52 7.98
C LEU A 75 -39.28 -27.52 9.51
N VAL A 76 -39.67 -26.39 10.11
CA VAL A 76 -39.79 -26.25 11.56
C VAL A 76 -40.73 -27.29 12.17
N MET A 77 -41.97 -27.39 11.69
CA MET A 77 -42.96 -28.34 12.24
C MET A 77 -42.57 -29.79 12.03
N PRO A 78 -42.09 -30.23 10.85
CA PRO A 78 -41.58 -31.58 10.71
C PRO A 78 -40.45 -31.91 11.68
N ILE A 79 -39.52 -31.00 11.93
CA ILE A 79 -38.43 -31.17 12.88
C ILE A 79 -38.94 -31.27 14.30
N VAL A 80 -39.84 -30.36 14.73
CA VAL A 80 -40.47 -30.44 16.07
C VAL A 80 -41.13 -31.76 16.29
N ASN A 81 -42.03 -32.18 15.40
CA ASN A 81 -42.76 -33.45 15.52
C ASN A 81 -41.80 -34.67 15.62
N CYS A 82 -40.81 -34.70 14.74
CA CYS A 82 -39.84 -35.83 14.73
C CYS A 82 -38.97 -35.85 15.99
N VAL A 83 -38.52 -34.68 16.50
CA VAL A 83 -37.73 -34.58 17.74
C VAL A 83 -38.55 -35.04 18.93
N GLU A 84 -39.83 -34.66 19.04
CA GLU A 84 -40.73 -35.09 20.11
C GLU A 84 -41.06 -36.59 20.04
N GLU A 85 -41.49 -37.08 18.87
CA GLU A 85 -41.83 -38.49 18.68
C GLU A 85 -40.66 -39.45 18.97
N GLN A 86 -39.47 -39.06 18.51
CA GLN A 86 -38.28 -39.91 18.65
C GLN A 86 -37.45 -39.56 19.91
N GLN A 87 -37.84 -38.56 20.68
CA GLN A 87 -37.15 -38.06 21.88
C GLN A 87 -35.64 -37.83 21.63
N ILE A 88 -35.29 -37.21 20.51
CA ILE A 88 -33.92 -36.99 20.07
C ILE A 88 -33.12 -36.24 21.15
N TYR A 89 -33.74 -35.29 21.86
CA TYR A 89 -33.16 -34.53 22.97
C TYR A 89 -32.62 -35.39 24.12
N LYS A 90 -33.04 -36.66 24.25
CA LYS A 90 -32.47 -37.64 25.21
C LYS A 90 -31.29 -38.40 24.64
N LYS A 91 -31.08 -38.38 23.33
CA LYS A 91 -30.04 -39.14 22.62
C LYS A 91 -28.81 -38.28 22.38
N ILE A 92 -27.99 -38.10 23.41
CA ILE A 92 -26.80 -37.22 23.37
C ILE A 92 -25.89 -37.47 22.16
N GLN A 93 -25.71 -38.75 21.78
CA GLN A 93 -24.86 -39.12 20.63
C GLN A 93 -25.41 -38.59 19.28
N GLU A 94 -26.74 -38.58 19.09
CA GLU A 94 -27.37 -38.01 17.91
C GLU A 94 -27.19 -36.47 17.91
N LEU A 95 -27.32 -35.81 19.04
CA LEU A 95 -27.08 -34.37 19.18
C LEU A 95 -25.63 -34.02 18.90
N LEU A 96 -24.65 -34.81 19.40
CA LEU A 96 -23.24 -34.59 19.12
C LEU A 96 -22.91 -34.79 17.63
N ALA A 97 -23.54 -35.73 16.97
CA ALA A 97 -23.38 -35.94 15.54
C ALA A 97 -23.90 -34.75 14.72
N LEU A 98 -25.01 -34.13 15.14
CA LEU A 98 -25.54 -32.92 14.51
C LEU A 98 -24.67 -31.68 14.72
N THR A 99 -23.94 -31.60 15.83
CA THR A 99 -23.12 -30.43 16.20
C THR A 99 -21.64 -30.61 15.87
N ALA A 100 -21.25 -31.72 15.25
CA ALA A 100 -19.84 -32.01 14.96
C ALA A 100 -19.13 -30.96 14.07
N CYS A 101 -19.89 -30.27 13.22
CA CYS A 101 -19.37 -29.21 12.34
C CYS A 101 -19.56 -27.78 12.87
N PHE A 102 -20.05 -27.63 14.13
CA PHE A 102 -20.29 -26.31 14.73
C PHE A 102 -18.99 -25.74 15.29
N SER A 103 -18.77 -24.45 15.05
CA SER A 103 -17.73 -23.68 15.73
C SER A 103 -18.09 -23.40 17.21
N GLU A 104 -17.13 -22.94 17.98
CA GLU A 104 -17.33 -22.60 19.39
C GLU A 104 -18.41 -21.52 19.56
N GLU A 105 -18.42 -20.51 18.70
CA GLU A 105 -19.44 -19.44 18.70
C GLU A 105 -20.84 -19.97 18.45
N GLU A 106 -20.98 -20.90 17.50
CA GLU A 106 -22.28 -21.50 17.16
C GLU A 106 -22.79 -22.43 18.28
N LYS A 107 -21.91 -23.19 18.89
CA LYS A 107 -22.23 -24.02 20.06
C LYS A 107 -22.67 -23.14 21.24
N LEU A 108 -21.93 -22.04 21.48
CA LEU A 108 -22.26 -21.09 22.56
C LEU A 108 -23.61 -20.39 22.28
N LEU A 109 -23.84 -19.95 21.03
CA LEU A 109 -25.11 -19.35 20.62
C LEU A 109 -26.27 -20.32 20.84
N LEU A 110 -26.12 -21.56 20.48
CA LEU A 110 -27.11 -22.65 20.67
C LEU A 110 -27.49 -22.81 22.14
N ILE A 111 -26.50 -22.95 23.03
CA ILE A 111 -26.70 -23.13 24.46
C ILE A 111 -27.28 -21.86 25.12
N SER A 112 -26.94 -20.68 24.63
CA SER A 112 -27.52 -19.41 25.09
C SER A 112 -29.04 -19.35 24.88
N PHE A 113 -29.56 -19.88 23.77
CA PHE A 113 -31.00 -20.02 23.56
C PHE A 113 -31.63 -21.02 24.53
N GLY A 114 -30.92 -22.09 24.89
CA GLY A 114 -31.36 -23.02 25.92
C GLY A 114 -31.54 -22.35 27.28
N TYR A 115 -30.54 -21.58 27.74
CA TYR A 115 -30.63 -20.79 28.97
C TYR A 115 -31.74 -19.74 28.93
N GLN A 116 -31.93 -19.08 27.77
CA GLN A 116 -33.05 -18.15 27.57
C GLN A 116 -34.41 -18.84 27.69
N MET A 117 -34.52 -20.08 27.19
CA MET A 117 -35.73 -20.88 27.30
C MET A 117 -35.99 -21.27 28.74
N SER A 118 -35.02 -21.78 29.47
CA SER A 118 -35.10 -22.17 30.87
C SER A 118 -35.49 -21.01 31.80
N ALA A 119 -35.18 -19.76 31.41
CA ALA A 119 -35.57 -18.54 32.14
C ALA A 119 -36.96 -18.00 31.73
N ALA A 120 -37.76 -18.75 30.96
CA ALA A 120 -39.01 -18.25 30.38
C ALA A 120 -40.11 -17.87 31.39
N ASP A 121 -40.23 -18.64 32.44
CA ASP A 121 -41.22 -18.47 33.53
C ASP A 121 -40.72 -17.61 34.70
N GLY A 122 -39.45 -17.08 34.57
CA GLY A 122 -38.82 -16.24 35.57
C GLY A 122 -38.06 -16.98 36.67
N LYS A 123 -38.00 -18.31 36.63
CA LYS A 123 -37.18 -19.15 37.50
C LYS A 123 -36.56 -20.29 36.68
N MET A 124 -35.26 -20.39 36.74
CA MET A 124 -34.57 -21.54 36.13
C MET A 124 -34.68 -22.77 37.05
N ASP A 125 -35.21 -23.86 36.51
CA ASP A 125 -35.25 -25.15 37.21
C ASP A 125 -33.88 -25.81 37.21
N ASP A 126 -33.48 -26.47 38.33
CA ASP A 126 -32.20 -27.12 38.46
C ASP A 126 -32.01 -28.28 37.45
N ARG A 127 -33.10 -28.92 37.02
CA ARG A 127 -33.07 -30.02 36.05
C ARG A 127 -32.83 -29.51 34.63
N GLU A 128 -33.43 -28.36 34.25
CA GLU A 128 -33.20 -27.70 32.98
C GLU A 128 -31.76 -27.16 32.89
N THR A 129 -31.29 -26.48 33.93
CA THR A 129 -29.92 -26.01 34.07
C THR A 129 -28.94 -27.18 34.04
N GLY A 130 -29.27 -28.30 34.71
CA GLY A 130 -28.49 -29.53 34.69
C GLY A 130 -28.39 -30.14 33.28
N TYR A 131 -29.49 -30.15 32.53
CA TYR A 131 -29.51 -30.58 31.12
C TYR A 131 -28.61 -29.73 30.25
N LEU A 132 -28.74 -28.38 30.34
CA LEU A 132 -27.93 -27.44 29.56
C LEU A 132 -26.43 -27.56 29.91
N THR A 133 -26.11 -27.70 31.19
CA THR A 133 -24.72 -27.90 31.64
C THR A 133 -24.14 -29.22 31.11
N LEU A 134 -24.93 -30.28 31.09
CA LEU A 134 -24.53 -31.58 30.53
C LEU A 134 -24.25 -31.47 29.04
N ILE A 135 -25.17 -30.82 28.29
CA ILE A 135 -24.99 -30.63 26.83
C ILE A 135 -23.82 -29.71 26.57
N GLY A 136 -23.68 -28.57 27.26
CA GLY A 136 -22.56 -27.66 27.08
C GLY A 136 -21.21 -28.29 27.32
N ASN A 137 -21.08 -29.11 28.40
CA ASN A 137 -19.86 -29.84 28.66
C ASN A 137 -19.56 -30.92 27.58
N ARG A 138 -20.59 -31.52 27.02
CA ARG A 138 -20.42 -32.52 25.91
C ARG A 138 -20.08 -31.86 24.60
N LEU A 139 -20.46 -30.63 24.41
CA LEU A 139 -20.09 -29.78 23.27
C LEU A 139 -18.71 -29.15 23.45
N GLU A 140 -18.01 -29.41 24.54
CA GLU A 140 -16.69 -28.87 24.89
C GLU A 140 -16.67 -27.35 25.07
N ILE A 141 -17.80 -26.78 25.51
CA ILE A 141 -17.90 -25.35 25.86
C ILE A 141 -17.23 -25.12 27.22
N ASP A 142 -16.43 -24.06 27.36
CA ASP A 142 -15.78 -23.72 28.62
C ASP A 142 -16.83 -23.55 29.74
N SER A 143 -16.61 -24.21 30.86
CA SER A 143 -17.51 -24.18 32.01
C SER A 143 -17.71 -22.78 32.59
N ARG A 144 -16.73 -21.86 32.39
CA ARG A 144 -16.83 -20.44 32.78
C ARG A 144 -17.91 -19.74 31.95
N TYR A 145 -18.02 -20.04 30.65
CA TYR A 145 -19.04 -19.46 29.77
C TYR A 145 -20.44 -19.97 30.15
N LEU A 146 -20.56 -21.25 30.46
CA LEU A 146 -21.82 -21.82 30.97
C LEU A 146 -22.27 -21.16 32.28
N ALA A 147 -21.31 -20.89 33.19
CA ALA A 147 -21.59 -20.18 34.44
C ALA A 147 -22.05 -18.71 34.19
N VAL A 148 -21.40 -18.02 33.24
CA VAL A 148 -21.80 -16.67 32.83
C VAL A 148 -23.19 -16.65 32.23
N LEU A 149 -23.54 -17.58 31.34
CA LEU A 149 -24.85 -17.67 30.72
C LEU A 149 -25.92 -17.98 31.79
N SER A 150 -25.67 -18.97 32.64
CA SER A 150 -26.57 -19.33 33.75
C SER A 150 -26.85 -18.12 34.67
N ALA A 151 -25.81 -17.40 35.10
CA ALA A 151 -25.92 -16.22 35.93
C ALA A 151 -26.66 -15.06 35.23
N SER A 152 -26.38 -14.86 33.91
CA SER A 152 -26.97 -13.79 33.10
C SER A 152 -28.50 -13.93 33.01
N PHE A 153 -28.97 -15.14 32.67
CA PHE A 153 -30.39 -15.38 32.52
C PHE A 153 -31.12 -15.60 33.83
N ASN A 154 -30.41 -15.83 34.95
CA ASN A 154 -30.97 -15.96 36.30
C ASN A 154 -30.88 -14.64 37.10
N ASN A 155 -30.50 -13.53 36.47
CA ASN A 155 -30.30 -12.21 37.10
C ASN A 155 -29.34 -12.25 38.31
N GLN A 156 -28.34 -13.15 38.30
CA GLN A 156 -27.35 -13.26 39.36
C GLN A 156 -26.12 -12.38 39.04
N THR A 157 -25.35 -12.03 40.07
CA THR A 157 -24.11 -11.27 39.91
C THR A 157 -23.03 -12.14 39.28
N ILE A 158 -22.44 -11.65 38.20
CA ILE A 158 -21.37 -12.32 37.53
C ILE A 158 -20.04 -11.89 38.13
N ASN A 159 -19.31 -12.81 38.74
CA ASN A 159 -18.03 -12.52 39.37
C ASN A 159 -16.86 -12.60 38.37
N ASP A 160 -16.96 -13.42 37.32
CA ASP A 160 -15.96 -13.55 36.29
C ASP A 160 -16.25 -12.57 35.13
N THR A 161 -15.71 -11.35 35.27
CA THR A 161 -15.87 -10.29 34.27
C THR A 161 -15.07 -10.58 32.99
N ALA A 162 -14.01 -11.39 33.06
CA ALA A 162 -13.24 -11.80 31.90
C ALA A 162 -14.06 -12.77 31.04
N ALA A 163 -14.61 -13.84 31.67
CA ALA A 163 -15.48 -14.78 30.96
C ALA A 163 -16.73 -14.09 30.38
N LEU A 164 -17.29 -13.07 31.05
CA LEU A 164 -18.40 -12.28 30.51
C LEU A 164 -17.98 -11.51 29.25
N ALA A 165 -16.77 -10.92 29.23
CA ALA A 165 -16.26 -10.21 28.05
C ALA A 165 -16.01 -11.17 26.87
N GLU A 166 -15.50 -12.37 27.15
CA GLU A 166 -15.29 -13.44 26.16
C GLU A 166 -16.64 -13.91 25.58
N VAL A 167 -17.65 -14.17 26.42
CA VAL A 167 -19.01 -14.54 25.97
C VAL A 167 -19.60 -13.44 25.06
N HIS A 168 -19.45 -12.16 25.43
CA HIS A 168 -19.87 -11.05 24.56
C HIS A 168 -19.11 -11.00 23.24
N SER A 169 -17.83 -11.35 23.24
CA SER A 169 -17.01 -11.39 22.02
C SER A 169 -17.45 -12.53 21.12
N LEU A 170 -17.62 -13.74 21.66
CA LEU A 170 -18.05 -14.93 20.91
C LEU A 170 -19.47 -14.79 20.35
N LEU A 171 -20.37 -14.14 21.08
CA LEU A 171 -21.77 -13.90 20.66
C LEU A 171 -21.98 -12.55 19.95
N ALA A 172 -20.92 -11.86 19.57
CA ALA A 172 -21.03 -10.60 18.82
C ALA A 172 -21.66 -10.85 17.44
N PRO A 173 -22.73 -10.09 17.05
CA PRO A 173 -23.41 -10.28 15.76
C PRO A 173 -22.47 -10.20 14.56
N ALA A 174 -21.38 -9.43 14.68
CA ALA A 174 -20.37 -9.30 13.65
C ALA A 174 -19.64 -10.63 13.31
N ARG A 175 -19.51 -11.56 14.27
CA ARG A 175 -18.90 -12.86 14.04
C ARG A 175 -19.76 -13.80 13.19
N PHE A 176 -21.04 -13.52 13.09
CA PHE A 176 -21.99 -14.33 12.33
C PHE A 176 -22.35 -13.76 10.96
N GLN A 177 -21.77 -12.62 10.58
CA GLN A 177 -22.08 -11.96 9.30
C GLN A 177 -21.70 -12.78 8.07
N SER A 178 -20.69 -13.66 8.19
CA SER A 178 -20.24 -14.54 7.10
C SER A 178 -21.13 -15.77 6.90
N PHE A 179 -22.10 -16.03 7.80
CA PHE A 179 -22.97 -17.20 7.71
C PHE A 179 -24.30 -16.85 7.01
N ASP A 180 -25.34 -16.64 7.78
CA ASP A 180 -26.65 -16.28 7.29
C ASP A 180 -27.26 -15.18 8.16
N SER A 181 -28.15 -14.37 7.61
CA SER A 181 -28.89 -13.33 8.35
C SER A 181 -29.63 -13.88 9.58
N LEU A 182 -29.96 -15.17 9.60
CA LEU A 182 -30.54 -15.85 10.75
C LEU A 182 -29.59 -15.83 11.96
N PHE A 183 -28.31 -16.15 11.78
CA PHE A 183 -27.32 -16.18 12.86
C PHE A 183 -27.04 -14.79 13.42
N VAL A 184 -26.97 -13.79 12.54
CA VAL A 184 -26.79 -12.38 12.95
C VAL A 184 -27.97 -11.92 13.84
N ARG A 185 -29.20 -12.26 13.43
CA ARG A 185 -30.42 -11.94 14.24
C ARG A 185 -30.44 -12.70 15.54
N ALA A 186 -30.11 -13.99 15.53
CA ALA A 186 -30.04 -14.83 16.71
C ALA A 186 -29.01 -14.30 17.72
N ALA A 187 -27.79 -13.98 17.26
CA ALA A 187 -26.75 -13.40 18.10
C ALA A 187 -27.15 -12.02 18.66
N SER A 188 -27.74 -11.16 17.81
CA SER A 188 -28.26 -9.85 18.25
C SER A 188 -29.34 -9.99 19.33
N HIS A 189 -30.23 -10.95 19.18
CA HIS A 189 -31.30 -11.23 20.13
C HIS A 189 -30.75 -11.71 21.49
N ILE A 190 -29.81 -12.63 21.50
CA ILE A 190 -29.15 -13.12 22.73
C ILE A 190 -28.32 -12.00 23.37
N SER A 191 -27.54 -11.24 22.60
CA SER A 191 -26.68 -10.15 23.13
C SER A 191 -27.47 -9.08 23.88
N GLN A 192 -28.75 -8.85 23.54
CA GLN A 192 -29.63 -7.91 24.25
C GLN A 192 -30.03 -8.40 25.64
N HIS A 193 -30.00 -9.68 25.91
CA HIS A 193 -30.36 -10.29 27.20
C HIS A 193 -29.15 -10.52 28.12
N LEU A 194 -27.94 -10.42 27.60
CA LEU A 194 -26.74 -10.47 28.41
C LEU A 194 -26.61 -9.16 29.22
N PRO A 195 -26.13 -9.18 30.47
CA PRO A 195 -25.81 -7.98 31.23
C PRO A 195 -24.91 -7.06 30.41
N ALA A 196 -25.15 -5.76 30.42
CA ALA A 196 -24.30 -4.79 29.75
C ALA A 196 -22.83 -5.04 30.18
N LYS A 197 -21.93 -5.06 29.25
CA LYS A 197 -20.50 -5.07 29.56
C LYS A 197 -20.26 -4.12 30.72
N PRO A 198 -19.62 -4.55 31.82
CA PRO A 198 -19.31 -3.62 32.92
C PRO A 198 -18.70 -2.40 32.22
N LYS A 199 -19.26 -1.20 32.49
CA LYS A 199 -18.65 0.06 32.05
C LYS A 199 -17.28 0.07 32.71
N GLN A 200 -16.32 -0.49 32.07
CA GLN A 200 -14.93 -0.17 32.31
C GLN A 200 -14.92 1.34 32.18
N GLY A 201 -14.64 2.03 33.31
CA GLY A 201 -14.50 3.46 33.33
C GLY A 201 -13.66 3.81 32.13
N LYS A 202 -14.03 4.85 31.34
CA LYS A 202 -13.38 5.26 30.11
C LYS A 202 -11.93 4.77 30.09
N ILE A 203 -11.73 3.54 29.67
CA ILE A 203 -10.44 3.09 29.24
C ILE A 203 -10.27 3.96 28.02
N GLN A 204 -9.44 4.98 28.16
CA GLN A 204 -8.76 5.54 27.02
C GLN A 204 -8.48 4.31 26.18
N LYS A 205 -9.01 4.24 24.94
CA LYS A 205 -8.47 3.32 23.94
C LYS A 205 -6.98 3.45 24.12
N HIS A 206 -6.36 2.50 24.80
CA HIS A 206 -4.91 2.43 24.81
C HIS A 206 -4.59 2.12 23.36
N SER A 207 -4.38 3.17 22.59
CA SER A 207 -3.72 3.06 21.32
C SER A 207 -2.41 2.34 21.63
N VAL A 208 -2.31 1.12 21.17
CA VAL A 208 -1.22 0.19 21.43
C VAL A 208 0.12 0.76 20.97
N SER A 209 0.09 1.68 20.03
CA SER A 209 1.19 2.59 19.71
C SER A 209 0.60 4.00 19.61
N SER A 210 1.08 4.90 20.45
CA SER A 210 0.56 6.28 20.50
C SER A 210 0.98 7.11 19.30
N TYR A 211 1.78 6.58 18.36
CA TYR A 211 2.36 7.26 17.18
C TYR A 211 2.72 8.74 17.46
N GLN A 212 3.29 8.99 18.65
CA GLN A 212 3.53 10.35 19.14
C GLN A 212 4.55 11.10 18.28
N GLN A 213 5.54 10.39 17.76
CA GLN A 213 6.56 11.01 16.90
C GLN A 213 5.97 11.39 15.54
N LEU A 214 5.12 10.55 14.95
CA LEU A 214 4.40 10.88 13.72
C LEU A 214 3.45 12.07 13.93
N LYS A 215 2.72 12.13 15.04
CA LYS A 215 1.88 13.30 15.39
C LYS A 215 2.72 14.57 15.47
N LYS A 216 3.83 14.53 16.20
CA LYS A 216 4.75 15.68 16.30
C LYS A 216 5.31 16.07 14.93
N PHE A 217 5.70 15.08 14.12
CA PHE A 217 6.17 15.33 12.77
C PHE A 217 5.11 16.05 11.92
N GLN A 218 3.85 15.61 11.96
CA GLN A 218 2.75 16.26 11.27
C GLN A 218 2.52 17.70 11.78
N GLU A 219 2.63 17.93 13.09
CA GLU A 219 2.56 19.27 13.68
C GLU A 219 3.67 20.17 13.14
N TYR A 220 4.93 19.68 13.09
CA TYR A 220 6.05 20.44 12.52
C TYR A 220 5.84 20.74 11.05
N ARG A 221 5.39 19.76 10.26
CA ARG A 221 5.06 19.91 8.85
C ARG A 221 3.96 20.96 8.64
N GLN A 222 2.90 20.90 9.45
CA GLN A 222 1.81 21.89 9.37
C GLN A 222 2.26 23.29 9.76
N ARG A 223 3.03 23.42 10.84
CA ARG A 223 3.62 24.72 11.26
C ARG A 223 4.52 25.28 10.17
N LEU A 224 5.36 24.45 9.53
CA LEU A 224 6.20 24.87 8.43
C LEU A 224 5.37 25.33 7.22
N ASN A 225 4.30 24.61 6.89
CA ASN A 225 3.37 25.00 5.83
C ASN A 225 2.63 26.31 6.14
N ASP A 226 2.29 26.57 7.40
CA ASP A 226 1.67 27.84 7.81
C ASP A 226 2.65 29.02 7.69
N VAL A 227 3.93 28.80 8.01
CA VAL A 227 4.99 29.78 7.73
C VAL A 227 5.12 30.00 6.22
N CYS A 228 5.08 28.94 5.42
CA CYS A 228 5.11 28.99 3.97
C CYS A 228 3.96 29.82 3.40
N LYS A 229 2.74 29.64 3.90
CA LYS A 229 1.56 30.43 3.49
C LYS A 229 1.70 31.91 3.87
N LYS A 230 2.25 32.24 5.05
CA LYS A 230 2.52 33.64 5.46
C LYS A 230 3.56 34.25 4.54
N LEU A 231 4.66 33.54 4.31
CA LEU A 231 5.71 33.93 3.39
C LEU A 231 5.14 34.26 1.99
N GLY A 232 4.27 33.37 1.47
CA GLY A 232 3.61 33.57 0.18
C GLY A 232 2.74 34.83 0.12
N ARG A 233 2.12 35.27 1.22
CA ARG A 233 1.38 36.53 1.30
C ARG A 233 2.33 37.73 1.27
N THR A 234 3.41 37.71 2.03
CA THR A 234 4.43 38.78 2.07
C THR A 234 5.07 38.96 0.70
N LEU A 235 5.41 37.86 0.02
CA LEU A 235 6.01 37.89 -1.31
C LEU A 235 5.04 38.39 -2.37
N ARG A 236 3.76 38.01 -2.28
CA ARG A 236 2.70 38.50 -3.20
C ARG A 236 2.51 40.02 -3.07
N ASP A 237 2.40 40.54 -1.82
CA ASP A 237 2.30 41.99 -1.59
C ASP A 237 3.50 42.73 -2.17
N GLY A 238 4.70 42.16 -2.10
CA GLY A 238 5.91 42.74 -2.73
C GLY A 238 5.87 42.67 -4.25
N SER A 239 5.34 41.56 -4.81
CA SER A 239 5.19 41.42 -6.27
C SER A 239 4.11 42.35 -6.83
N ASP A 240 2.99 42.53 -6.13
CA ASP A 240 1.90 43.43 -6.54
C ASP A 240 2.37 44.91 -6.56
N ARG A 241 3.42 45.23 -5.81
CA ARG A 241 4.07 46.53 -5.82
C ARG A 241 5.26 46.68 -6.78
N ASN A 242 5.54 45.66 -7.59
CA ASN A 242 6.69 45.60 -8.49
C ASN A 242 8.03 45.84 -7.75
N VAL A 243 8.17 45.26 -6.54
CA VAL A 243 9.41 45.29 -5.74
C VAL A 243 10.05 43.94 -5.65
N LEU A 244 9.23 42.87 -5.53
CA LEU A 244 9.68 41.47 -5.49
C LEU A 244 9.29 40.76 -6.78
N SER A 245 10.12 39.83 -7.21
CA SER A 245 9.90 39.02 -8.39
C SER A 245 8.67 38.10 -8.21
N PRO A 246 7.73 38.02 -9.18
CA PRO A 246 6.58 37.10 -9.13
C PRO A 246 6.97 35.65 -8.99
N ASN A 247 8.16 35.26 -9.48
CA ASN A 247 8.67 33.88 -9.40
C ASN A 247 8.84 33.41 -7.95
N LEU A 248 9.16 34.29 -6.98
CA LEU A 248 9.27 33.93 -5.58
C LEU A 248 7.94 33.39 -5.00
N THR A 249 6.82 34.00 -5.46
CA THR A 249 5.48 33.51 -5.07
C THR A 249 5.17 32.12 -5.66
N ALA A 250 5.57 31.88 -6.91
CA ALA A 250 5.42 30.57 -7.55
C ALA A 250 6.28 29.50 -6.85
N GLU A 251 7.52 29.81 -6.52
CA GLU A 251 8.44 28.92 -5.80
C GLU A 251 7.90 28.54 -4.41
N VAL A 252 7.42 29.53 -3.64
CA VAL A 252 6.83 29.24 -2.31
C VAL A 252 5.56 28.40 -2.42
N THR A 253 4.79 28.56 -3.49
CA THR A 253 3.60 27.73 -3.75
C THR A 253 3.99 26.28 -4.03
N LYS A 254 5.05 26.05 -4.82
CA LYS A 254 5.59 24.69 -5.06
C LYS A 254 6.04 24.03 -3.73
N VAL A 255 6.73 24.76 -2.84
CA VAL A 255 7.13 24.25 -1.51
C VAL A 255 5.91 23.91 -0.66
N SER A 256 4.89 24.78 -0.63
CA SER A 256 3.64 24.52 0.10
C SER A 256 2.91 23.27 -0.42
N GLN A 257 2.82 23.11 -1.73
CA GLN A 257 2.23 21.91 -2.34
C GLN A 257 3.00 20.64 -1.94
N ARG A 258 4.34 20.67 -2.00
CA ARG A 258 5.19 19.54 -1.56
C ARG A 258 4.94 19.19 -0.09
N LEU A 259 4.90 20.19 0.80
CA LEU A 259 4.59 19.97 2.22
C LEU A 259 3.20 19.39 2.46
N GLN A 260 2.20 19.75 1.64
CA GLN A 260 0.83 19.26 1.78
C GLN A 260 0.66 17.84 1.23
N SER A 261 1.28 17.53 0.10
CA SER A 261 1.15 16.22 -0.56
C SER A 261 2.04 15.14 0.04
N GLN A 262 2.95 15.48 0.96
CA GLN A 262 3.87 14.54 1.55
C GLN A 262 3.15 13.54 2.45
N CYS A 263 3.19 12.26 2.07
CA CYS A 263 2.77 11.11 2.87
C CYS A 263 3.89 10.07 2.83
N PHE A 264 3.95 9.21 3.85
CA PHE A 264 4.87 8.08 3.90
C PHE A 264 4.17 6.84 3.35
N ARG A 265 4.74 6.20 2.37
CA ARG A 265 4.20 4.99 1.76
C ARG A 265 4.94 3.75 2.26
N VAL A 266 4.23 2.87 2.94
CA VAL A 266 4.76 1.66 3.58
C VAL A 266 4.14 0.44 2.92
N ALA A 267 4.94 -0.37 2.22
CA ALA A 267 4.46 -1.60 1.60
C ALA A 267 4.69 -2.81 2.50
N VAL A 268 3.69 -3.69 2.58
CA VAL A 268 3.79 -4.98 3.28
C VAL A 268 4.00 -6.08 2.24
N VAL A 269 5.13 -6.77 2.35
CA VAL A 269 5.63 -7.73 1.37
C VAL A 269 5.93 -9.07 2.05
N GLY A 270 5.63 -10.17 1.39
CA GLY A 270 5.92 -11.51 1.88
C GLY A 270 5.20 -12.57 1.06
N GLU A 271 5.65 -13.82 1.15
CA GLU A 271 4.97 -14.95 0.53
C GLU A 271 3.56 -15.14 1.10
N PHE A 272 2.79 -15.98 0.46
CA PHE A 272 1.45 -16.34 0.92
C PHE A 272 1.49 -16.96 2.34
N SER A 273 0.41 -16.80 3.10
CA SER A 273 0.24 -17.33 4.47
C SER A 273 1.31 -16.89 5.49
N LYS A 274 2.03 -15.79 5.23
CA LYS A 274 2.97 -15.21 6.21
C LYS A 274 2.29 -14.23 7.18
N GLY A 275 0.97 -14.03 7.05
CA GLY A 275 0.17 -13.18 7.94
C GLY A 275 0.18 -11.69 7.58
N LYS A 276 0.29 -11.33 6.29
CA LYS A 276 0.23 -9.94 5.82
C LYS A 276 -1.05 -9.24 6.24
N SER A 277 -2.22 -9.81 5.90
CA SER A 277 -3.51 -9.21 6.24
C SER A 277 -3.73 -9.09 7.75
N THR A 278 -3.28 -10.07 8.52
CA THR A 278 -3.33 -10.05 9.99
C THR A 278 -2.44 -8.93 10.56
N LEU A 279 -1.21 -8.78 10.02
CA LEU A 279 -0.32 -7.68 10.42
C LEU A 279 -0.94 -6.32 10.10
N LEU A 280 -1.56 -6.18 8.92
CA LEU A 280 -2.23 -4.96 8.52
C LEU A 280 -3.37 -4.62 9.47
N ASN A 281 -4.22 -5.59 9.80
CA ASN A 281 -5.28 -5.41 10.77
C ASN A 281 -4.73 -4.99 12.16
N ALA A 282 -3.62 -5.57 12.59
CA ALA A 282 -2.95 -5.18 13.84
C ALA A 282 -2.39 -3.75 13.79
N LEU A 283 -1.79 -3.32 12.65
CA LEU A 283 -1.32 -1.95 12.44
C LEU A 283 -2.45 -0.92 12.41
N LEU A 284 -3.60 -1.32 11.89
CA LEU A 284 -4.78 -0.46 11.77
C LEU A 284 -5.61 -0.43 13.06
N GLY A 285 -5.45 -1.44 13.93
CA GLY A 285 -6.28 -1.62 15.13
C GLY A 285 -7.72 -2.03 14.84
N GLU A 286 -8.02 -2.48 13.62
CA GLU A 286 -9.35 -2.90 13.15
C GLU A 286 -9.22 -4.02 12.12
N GLU A 287 -10.21 -4.93 12.06
CA GLU A 287 -10.26 -6.04 11.09
C GLU A 287 -10.86 -5.57 9.74
N ILE A 288 -10.03 -4.93 8.93
CA ILE A 288 -10.43 -4.40 7.60
C ILE A 288 -10.05 -5.37 6.50
N GLN A 289 -8.81 -5.88 6.55
CA GLN A 289 -8.28 -6.78 5.53
C GLN A 289 -8.87 -8.18 5.71
N PRO A 290 -9.35 -8.82 4.62
CA PRO A 290 -9.84 -10.19 4.70
C PRO A 290 -8.70 -11.13 5.12
N VAL A 291 -8.93 -11.92 6.17
CA VAL A 291 -8.02 -12.97 6.62
C VAL A 291 -8.66 -14.31 6.26
N ARG A 292 -8.01 -15.12 5.43
CA ARG A 292 -8.46 -16.47 5.03
C ARG A 292 -7.26 -17.39 4.96
N ASP A 293 -7.50 -18.69 5.07
CA ASP A 293 -6.47 -19.72 4.87
C ASP A 293 -6.07 -19.93 3.40
N ILE A 294 -6.84 -19.36 2.48
CA ILE A 294 -6.65 -19.39 1.03
C ILE A 294 -6.16 -18.01 0.55
N PRO A 295 -5.42 -17.87 -0.57
CA PRO A 295 -4.90 -16.60 -1.07
C PRO A 295 -5.99 -15.51 -1.12
N CYS A 296 -5.76 -14.40 -0.37
CA CYS A 296 -6.78 -13.36 -0.20
C CYS A 296 -6.49 -12.10 -1.02
N SER A 297 -5.21 -11.70 -1.11
CA SER A 297 -4.85 -10.43 -1.76
C SER A 297 -4.61 -10.64 -3.25
N GLY A 298 -5.61 -10.31 -4.06
CA GLY A 298 -5.52 -10.38 -5.53
C GLY A 298 -5.08 -9.09 -6.20
N THR A 299 -5.32 -7.95 -5.53
CA THR A 299 -5.11 -6.61 -6.08
C THR A 299 -4.34 -5.77 -5.05
N VAL A 300 -3.55 -4.80 -5.52
CA VAL A 300 -2.91 -3.82 -4.62
C VAL A 300 -3.99 -3.01 -3.92
N THR A 301 -3.94 -2.98 -2.58
CA THR A 301 -4.81 -2.14 -1.78
C THR A 301 -4.01 -1.07 -1.06
N VAL A 302 -4.38 0.19 -1.24
CA VAL A 302 -3.80 1.35 -0.56
C VAL A 302 -4.74 1.78 0.56
N LEU A 303 -4.31 1.62 1.80
CA LEU A 303 -5.03 2.04 3.00
C LEU A 303 -4.55 3.44 3.39
N LYS A 304 -5.45 4.40 3.46
CA LYS A 304 -5.11 5.78 3.80
C LYS A 304 -6.20 6.47 4.63
N TYR A 305 -5.86 7.60 5.22
CA TYR A 305 -6.82 8.44 5.90
C TYR A 305 -7.83 9.07 4.93
N GLY A 306 -9.09 9.05 5.30
CA GLY A 306 -10.17 9.81 4.67
C GLY A 306 -11.19 10.26 5.71
N PRO A 307 -11.92 11.38 5.49
CA PRO A 307 -12.89 11.90 6.46
C PRO A 307 -14.10 10.98 6.65
N GLN A 308 -14.34 10.08 5.73
CA GLN A 308 -15.39 9.06 5.74
C GLN A 308 -14.82 7.74 5.21
N GLN A 309 -15.43 6.63 5.62
CA GLN A 309 -15.08 5.33 5.05
C GLN A 309 -15.56 5.25 3.60
N ARG A 310 -14.62 5.09 2.68
CA ARG A 310 -14.87 4.98 1.23
C ARG A 310 -13.93 3.96 0.63
N VAL A 311 -14.41 3.23 -0.35
CA VAL A 311 -13.58 2.31 -1.14
C VAL A 311 -13.69 2.69 -2.60
N ILE A 312 -12.56 2.99 -3.21
CA ILE A 312 -12.47 3.45 -4.60
C ILE A 312 -11.63 2.46 -5.39
N CYS A 313 -12.24 1.82 -6.37
CA CYS A 313 -11.53 1.01 -7.36
C CYS A 313 -11.06 1.89 -8.50
N LYS A 314 -9.77 1.86 -8.78
CA LYS A 314 -9.18 2.47 -9.97
C LYS A 314 -8.88 1.41 -11.01
N TYR A 315 -9.38 1.62 -12.19
CA TYR A 315 -9.22 0.72 -13.32
C TYR A 315 -8.04 1.11 -14.20
N THR A 316 -7.55 0.16 -14.98
CA THR A 316 -6.41 0.37 -15.89
C THR A 316 -6.74 1.36 -17.03
N ASP A 317 -8.01 1.51 -17.38
CA ASP A 317 -8.50 2.48 -18.36
C ASP A 317 -8.70 3.91 -17.81
N GLY A 318 -8.42 4.11 -16.51
CA GLY A 318 -8.55 5.41 -15.84
C GLY A 318 -9.93 5.67 -15.22
N ARG A 319 -10.89 4.75 -15.31
CA ARG A 319 -12.16 4.85 -14.57
C ARG A 319 -11.93 4.71 -13.08
N GLU A 320 -12.69 5.45 -12.28
CA GLU A 320 -12.78 5.30 -10.83
C GLU A 320 -14.22 4.94 -10.46
N GLU A 321 -14.39 3.92 -9.60
CA GLU A 321 -15.68 3.45 -9.11
C GLU A 321 -15.66 3.39 -7.58
N GLU A 322 -16.61 4.04 -6.93
CA GLU A 322 -16.81 3.89 -5.50
C GLU A 322 -17.67 2.65 -5.22
N ILE A 323 -17.16 1.76 -4.38
CA ILE A 323 -17.79 0.47 -4.05
C ILE A 323 -18.10 0.39 -2.56
N SER A 324 -19.01 -0.53 -2.18
CA SER A 324 -19.30 -0.77 -0.77
C SER A 324 -18.17 -1.58 -0.08
N PRO A 325 -18.04 -1.50 1.27
CA PRO A 325 -17.09 -2.32 2.02
C PRO A 325 -17.30 -3.83 1.86
N GLU A 326 -18.53 -4.27 1.59
CA GLU A 326 -18.83 -5.67 1.30
C GLU A 326 -18.26 -6.08 -0.07
N GLN A 327 -18.49 -5.26 -1.10
CA GLN A 327 -17.93 -5.48 -2.43
C GLN A 327 -16.39 -5.40 -2.44
N TYR A 328 -15.80 -4.64 -1.51
CA TYR A 328 -14.35 -4.60 -1.33
C TYR A 328 -13.77 -5.98 -1.01
N LYS A 329 -14.39 -6.71 -0.07
CA LYS A 329 -13.91 -8.04 0.30
C LYS A 329 -13.90 -9.01 -0.89
N ASP A 330 -14.88 -8.89 -1.77
CA ASP A 330 -14.97 -9.71 -2.97
C ASP A 330 -13.96 -9.28 -4.05
N LYS A 331 -13.84 -7.97 -4.31
CA LYS A 331 -12.93 -7.43 -5.33
C LYS A 331 -11.46 -7.45 -4.92
N ALA A 332 -11.16 -7.35 -3.62
CA ALA A 332 -9.79 -7.44 -3.09
C ALA A 332 -9.31 -8.89 -2.94
N SER A 333 -10.23 -9.84 -2.83
CA SER A 333 -9.96 -11.26 -2.67
C SER A 333 -9.90 -11.98 -4.02
N ILE A 334 -9.16 -13.06 -4.03
CA ILE A 334 -9.23 -14.04 -5.12
C ILE A 334 -10.44 -14.94 -4.86
N SER A 335 -11.20 -15.31 -5.90
CA SER A 335 -12.29 -16.28 -5.73
C SER A 335 -11.73 -17.61 -5.23
N GLU A 336 -12.53 -18.34 -4.45
CA GLU A 336 -12.13 -19.63 -3.86
C GLU A 336 -11.79 -20.64 -4.97
N GLU A 337 -12.50 -20.57 -6.10
CA GLU A 337 -12.27 -21.38 -7.30
C GLU A 337 -10.94 -21.01 -7.99
N ALA A 338 -10.59 -19.73 -8.02
CA ALA A 338 -9.31 -19.25 -8.56
C ALA A 338 -8.14 -19.60 -7.63
N ALA A 339 -8.37 -19.73 -6.33
CA ALA A 339 -7.36 -20.10 -5.34
C ALA A 339 -7.06 -21.60 -5.34
N LEU A 340 -8.04 -22.46 -5.60
CA LEU A 340 -7.94 -23.92 -5.57
C LEU A 340 -7.59 -24.54 -6.92
N GLY A 341 -7.77 -23.86 -8.02
CA GLY A 341 -7.53 -24.43 -9.35
C GLY A 341 -7.08 -23.40 -10.35
N SER A 342 -6.32 -23.77 -11.28
CA SER A 342 -5.89 -23.26 -12.58
C SER A 342 -6.44 -21.90 -13.15
N PHE A 343 -7.10 -21.04 -12.40
CA PHE A 343 -7.66 -19.76 -12.88
C PHE A 343 -6.73 -18.57 -12.60
N ALA A 344 -5.52 -18.63 -13.19
CA ALA A 344 -4.69 -17.42 -13.35
C ALA A 344 -5.39 -16.36 -14.24
N ASP A 345 -6.39 -16.78 -15.02
CA ASP A 345 -7.08 -15.94 -15.99
C ASP A 345 -7.95 -14.84 -15.34
N GLU A 346 -8.51 -15.03 -14.16
CA GLU A 346 -9.31 -14.00 -13.47
C GLU A 346 -8.44 -12.83 -12.97
N MET A 347 -7.17 -13.07 -12.63
CA MET A 347 -6.28 -12.01 -12.17
C MET A 347 -5.58 -11.25 -13.30
N VAL A 348 -5.28 -11.94 -14.39
CA VAL A 348 -4.69 -11.33 -15.58
C VAL A 348 -5.68 -10.42 -16.28
N ASN A 349 -6.96 -10.75 -16.20
CA ASN A 349 -8.07 -9.97 -16.77
C ASN A 349 -8.69 -8.99 -15.76
N SER A 350 -8.12 -8.84 -14.55
CA SER A 350 -8.58 -7.82 -13.62
C SER A 350 -8.30 -6.44 -14.21
N GLU A 351 -9.36 -5.76 -14.62
CA GLU A 351 -9.29 -4.36 -15.05
C GLU A 351 -8.93 -3.41 -13.89
N ILE A 352 -8.87 -3.91 -12.64
CA ILE A 352 -8.60 -3.12 -11.44
C ILE A 352 -7.09 -2.94 -11.30
N LYS A 353 -6.66 -1.69 -11.35
CA LYS A 353 -5.27 -1.28 -11.17
C LYS A 353 -4.88 -1.26 -9.69
N GLU A 354 -5.70 -0.59 -8.87
CA GLU A 354 -5.52 -0.46 -7.42
C GLU A 354 -6.87 -0.22 -6.74
N ILE A 355 -6.97 -0.61 -5.48
CA ILE A 355 -8.10 -0.28 -4.61
C ILE A 355 -7.62 0.69 -3.54
N ILE A 356 -8.27 1.84 -3.40
CA ILE A 356 -8.00 2.80 -2.35
C ILE A 356 -9.06 2.62 -1.27
N PHE A 357 -8.62 2.31 -0.06
CA PHE A 357 -9.48 2.20 1.13
C PHE A 357 -9.23 3.40 2.03
N GLU A 358 -10.17 4.31 2.09
CA GLU A 358 -10.16 5.47 2.97
C GLU A 358 -10.95 5.18 4.26
N HIS A 359 -10.36 5.51 5.41
CA HIS A 359 -11.02 5.32 6.70
C HIS A 359 -10.61 6.40 7.71
N PRO A 360 -11.57 6.96 8.50
CA PRO A 360 -11.28 8.08 9.40
C PRO A 360 -10.53 7.68 10.69
N ASN A 361 -10.58 6.42 11.09
CA ASN A 361 -10.08 5.96 12.38
C ASN A 361 -8.77 5.13 12.30
N LEU A 362 -8.15 5.02 11.12
CA LEU A 362 -6.88 4.31 10.97
C LEU A 362 -5.76 5.12 11.63
N GLU A 363 -5.35 4.73 12.82
CA GLU A 363 -4.48 5.53 13.70
C GLU A 363 -3.13 5.87 13.05
N LEU A 364 -2.54 4.93 12.35
CA LEU A 364 -1.29 5.14 11.59
C LEU A 364 -1.52 6.07 10.39
N CYS A 365 -2.61 5.88 9.66
CA CYS A 365 -2.91 6.65 8.45
C CYS A 365 -3.33 8.10 8.74
N THR A 366 -3.98 8.37 9.88
CA THR A 366 -4.32 9.74 10.33
C THR A 366 -3.06 10.60 10.52
N ASN A 367 -1.92 9.97 10.67
CA ASN A 367 -0.62 10.62 10.84
C ASN A 367 0.19 10.71 9.53
N GLY A 368 -0.48 10.64 8.37
CA GLY A 368 0.14 10.84 7.06
C GLY A 368 0.93 9.63 6.56
N VAL A 369 0.52 8.42 6.93
CA VAL A 369 1.07 7.18 6.40
C VAL A 369 0.03 6.52 5.49
N GLU A 370 0.47 6.06 4.32
CA GLU A 370 -0.29 5.15 3.46
C GLU A 370 0.29 3.76 3.60
N ILE A 371 -0.56 2.77 3.85
CA ILE A 371 -0.13 1.37 3.92
C ILE A 371 -0.59 0.66 2.66
N ILE A 372 0.32 -0.07 2.05
CA ILE A 372 0.09 -0.76 0.80
C ILE A 372 0.13 -2.26 1.04
N ASP A 373 -1.02 -2.92 0.90
CA ASP A 373 -1.09 -4.38 0.86
C ASP A 373 -0.75 -4.85 -0.55
N THR A 374 0.26 -5.70 -0.64
CA THR A 374 0.71 -6.26 -1.92
C THR A 374 0.23 -7.69 -2.08
N PRO A 375 -0.11 -8.12 -3.30
CA PRO A 375 -0.32 -9.52 -3.60
C PRO A 375 0.86 -10.39 -3.15
N GLY A 376 0.61 -11.65 -2.75
CA GLY A 376 1.66 -12.57 -2.35
C GLY A 376 2.68 -12.77 -3.47
N LEU A 377 3.96 -12.63 -3.15
CA LEU A 377 5.07 -12.79 -4.10
C LEU A 377 5.38 -14.29 -4.33
N ASN A 378 5.94 -14.60 -5.49
CA ASN A 378 6.36 -15.95 -5.91
C ASN A 378 5.25 -16.95 -6.24
N GLU A 379 3.98 -16.52 -6.29
CA GLU A 379 2.92 -17.44 -6.75
C GLU A 379 2.72 -17.37 -8.27
N HIS A 380 2.86 -16.13 -8.82
CA HIS A 380 2.72 -15.86 -10.25
C HIS A 380 3.62 -14.69 -10.67
N ALA A 381 4.25 -14.78 -11.83
CA ALA A 381 5.14 -13.73 -12.37
C ALA A 381 4.42 -12.37 -12.48
N GLU A 382 3.13 -12.38 -12.77
CA GLU A 382 2.31 -11.17 -12.93
C GLU A 382 2.06 -10.43 -11.60
N ARG A 383 1.87 -11.16 -10.50
CA ARG A 383 1.76 -10.56 -9.15
C ARG A 383 3.07 -9.90 -8.73
N THR A 384 4.19 -10.48 -9.14
CA THR A 384 5.52 -9.91 -8.91
C THR A 384 5.65 -8.58 -9.61
N LEU A 385 5.17 -8.45 -10.87
CA LEU A 385 5.21 -7.20 -11.64
C LEU A 385 4.39 -6.07 -10.99
N VAL A 386 3.18 -6.37 -10.50
CA VAL A 386 2.33 -5.39 -9.81
C VAL A 386 3.01 -4.92 -8.52
N THR A 387 3.59 -5.84 -7.76
CA THR A 387 4.33 -5.50 -6.53
C THR A 387 5.57 -4.65 -6.83
N GLU A 388 6.28 -4.93 -7.91
CA GLU A 388 7.44 -4.14 -8.36
C GLU A 388 7.08 -2.68 -8.65
N GLN A 389 5.95 -2.41 -9.28
CA GLN A 389 5.48 -1.05 -9.54
C GLN A 389 5.19 -0.29 -8.24
N VAL A 390 4.62 -0.97 -7.26
CA VAL A 390 4.32 -0.41 -5.94
C VAL A 390 5.62 -0.04 -5.22
N LEU A 391 6.62 -0.92 -5.24
CA LEU A 391 7.89 -0.73 -4.54
C LEU A 391 8.63 0.54 -4.96
N LYS A 392 8.52 0.96 -6.21
CA LYS A 392 9.15 2.20 -6.72
C LYS A 392 8.62 3.48 -6.09
N THR A 393 7.41 3.43 -5.57
CA THR A 393 6.76 4.58 -4.91
C THR A 393 6.66 4.39 -3.41
N THR A 394 7.43 3.45 -2.86
CA THR A 394 7.37 3.06 -1.45
C THR A 394 8.57 3.60 -0.70
N ASP A 395 8.32 4.21 0.47
CA ASP A 395 9.33 4.77 1.36
C ASP A 395 9.91 3.73 2.32
N ALA A 396 9.11 2.73 2.71
CA ALA A 396 9.54 1.64 3.57
C ALA A 396 8.86 0.32 3.18
N VAL A 397 9.59 -0.78 3.36
CA VAL A 397 9.09 -2.13 3.11
C VAL A 397 9.12 -2.93 4.41
N ILE A 398 7.99 -3.52 4.74
CA ILE A 398 7.83 -4.50 5.80
C ILE A 398 7.82 -5.88 5.17
N PHE A 399 8.90 -6.62 5.37
CA PHE A 399 9.05 -7.98 4.84
C PHE A 399 8.70 -9.02 5.89
N LEU A 400 7.72 -9.89 5.61
CA LEU A 400 7.30 -10.94 6.52
C LEU A 400 7.93 -12.29 6.17
N THR A 401 8.44 -12.98 7.19
CA THR A 401 8.88 -14.37 7.13
C THR A 401 8.30 -15.17 8.30
N HIS A 402 8.24 -16.49 8.19
CA HIS A 402 7.61 -17.37 9.18
C HIS A 402 8.64 -17.87 10.21
N ALA A 403 8.32 -17.82 11.52
CA ALA A 403 9.23 -18.16 12.62
C ALA A 403 9.80 -19.59 12.55
N GLN A 404 9.04 -20.57 12.07
CA GLN A 404 9.51 -21.95 11.95
C GLN A 404 10.39 -22.18 10.73
N ASN A 405 10.26 -21.33 9.68
CA ASN A 405 11.02 -21.48 8.43
C ASN A 405 11.47 -20.11 7.92
N VAL A 406 12.41 -19.52 8.69
CA VAL A 406 12.87 -18.13 8.49
C VAL A 406 13.77 -18.03 7.26
N LEU A 407 13.50 -17.03 6.45
CA LEU A 407 14.28 -16.61 5.30
C LEU A 407 14.66 -17.81 4.40
N THR A 408 13.66 -18.43 3.82
CA THR A 408 13.83 -19.48 2.81
C THR A 408 14.71 -18.98 1.65
N GLU A 409 15.18 -19.85 0.80
CA GLU A 409 16.00 -19.49 -0.35
C GLU A 409 15.29 -18.46 -1.24
N LYS A 410 14.01 -18.69 -1.56
CA LYS A 410 13.16 -17.76 -2.31
C LYS A 410 12.98 -16.41 -1.61
N GLU A 411 12.77 -16.42 -0.30
CA GLU A 411 12.65 -15.19 0.49
C GLU A 411 13.96 -14.39 0.51
N ARG A 412 15.14 -15.05 0.47
CA ARG A 412 16.44 -14.38 0.35
C ARG A 412 16.64 -13.76 -1.01
N GLU A 413 16.30 -14.48 -2.09
CA GLU A 413 16.33 -13.95 -3.45
C GLU A 413 15.45 -12.71 -3.57
N LEU A 414 14.24 -12.77 -2.99
CA LEU A 414 13.33 -11.64 -2.94
C LEU A 414 13.90 -10.45 -2.15
N LEU A 415 14.51 -10.69 -1.00
CA LEU A 415 15.17 -9.63 -0.23
C LEU A 415 16.36 -9.00 -0.97
N LEU A 416 17.12 -9.79 -1.71
CA LEU A 416 18.19 -9.28 -2.56
C LEU A 416 17.62 -8.44 -3.71
N TYR A 417 16.52 -8.87 -4.29
CA TYR A 417 15.79 -8.09 -5.28
C TYR A 417 15.27 -6.75 -4.71
N LEU A 418 14.61 -6.79 -3.55
CA LEU A 418 14.16 -5.58 -2.83
C LEU A 418 15.32 -4.64 -2.52
N LYS A 419 16.47 -5.18 -2.09
CA LYS A 419 17.68 -4.41 -1.85
C LYS A 419 18.10 -3.66 -3.11
N LYS A 420 18.15 -4.32 -4.23
CA LYS A 420 18.54 -3.73 -5.53
C LYS A 420 17.58 -2.62 -5.95
N GLU A 421 16.27 -2.84 -5.84
CA GLU A 421 15.25 -1.86 -6.21
C GLU A 421 15.27 -0.61 -5.31
N LEU A 422 15.34 -0.81 -3.99
CA LEU A 422 15.30 0.29 -3.01
C LEU A 422 16.62 1.07 -2.89
N ASN A 423 17.76 0.45 -3.24
CA ASN A 423 19.08 1.11 -3.22
C ASN A 423 19.44 1.82 -4.53
N SER A 424 18.52 1.89 -5.50
CA SER A 424 18.80 2.50 -6.81
C SER A 424 20.06 1.91 -7.48
N GLY A 425 20.29 0.59 -7.31
CA GLY A 425 21.40 -0.13 -7.93
C GLY A 425 22.76 -0.03 -7.23
N LYS A 426 22.83 0.50 -6.00
CA LYS A 426 24.03 0.44 -5.16
C LYS A 426 24.10 -0.91 -4.44
N ASP A 427 24.76 -1.89 -5.03
CA ASP A 427 24.81 -3.25 -4.49
C ASP A 427 25.66 -3.41 -3.23
N ASP A 428 26.59 -2.48 -2.96
CA ASP A 428 27.56 -2.59 -1.87
C ASP A 428 27.03 -2.14 -0.51
N GLU A 429 25.93 -1.40 -0.44
CA GLU A 429 25.36 -0.89 0.80
C GLU A 429 24.06 -1.62 1.17
N GLY A 430 23.85 -1.84 2.48
CA GLY A 430 22.58 -2.33 3.00
C GLY A 430 21.48 -1.26 2.90
N VAL A 431 20.20 -1.68 2.84
CA VAL A 431 19.04 -0.80 2.73
C VAL A 431 18.51 -0.41 4.10
N LYS A 432 18.27 0.88 4.35
CA LYS A 432 17.71 1.39 5.62
C LYS A 432 16.20 1.23 5.72
N SER A 433 15.51 1.17 4.60
CA SER A 433 14.04 1.18 4.48
C SER A 433 13.38 -0.20 4.53
N ILE A 434 14.13 -1.28 4.75
CA ILE A 434 13.58 -2.64 4.89
C ILE A 434 13.51 -3.03 6.36
N PHE A 435 12.32 -3.46 6.79
CA PHE A 435 12.04 -4.08 8.09
C PHE A 435 11.74 -5.56 7.88
N VAL A 436 12.44 -6.45 8.57
CA VAL A 436 12.18 -7.89 8.53
C VAL A 436 11.40 -8.29 9.77
N LEU A 437 10.18 -8.75 9.58
CA LEU A 437 9.32 -9.26 10.64
C LEU A 437 9.24 -10.78 10.57
N VAL A 438 9.69 -11.43 11.64
CA VAL A 438 9.53 -12.87 11.85
C VAL A 438 8.21 -13.07 12.56
N ASN A 439 7.16 -13.39 11.80
CA ASN A 439 5.82 -13.60 12.32
C ASN A 439 5.63 -15.03 12.85
N PHE A 440 4.53 -15.28 13.58
CA PHE A 440 4.23 -16.53 14.26
C PHE A 440 5.22 -16.89 15.38
N ALA A 441 5.71 -15.89 16.13
CA ALA A 441 6.59 -16.12 17.26
C ALA A 441 5.93 -16.90 18.42
N ASP A 442 4.61 -16.92 18.50
CA ASP A 442 3.79 -17.71 19.41
C ASP A 442 3.98 -19.21 19.22
N LEU A 443 4.31 -19.67 18.02
CA LEU A 443 4.63 -21.08 17.75
C LEU A 443 5.99 -21.52 18.33
N LEU A 444 6.83 -20.57 18.76
CA LEU A 444 8.12 -20.81 19.39
C LEU A 444 7.95 -20.89 20.91
N ARG A 445 7.58 -22.07 21.43
CA ARG A 445 7.22 -22.27 22.84
C ARG A 445 8.36 -22.10 23.86
N ARG A 446 9.64 -22.12 23.41
CA ARG A 446 10.81 -21.99 24.29
C ARG A 446 11.53 -20.67 24.00
N GLU A 447 11.86 -19.92 25.06
CA GLU A 447 12.61 -18.66 24.96
C GLU A 447 13.93 -18.81 24.18
N GLY A 448 14.68 -19.89 24.46
CA GLY A 448 15.90 -20.22 23.71
C GLY A 448 15.67 -20.42 22.21
N SER A 449 14.48 -20.85 21.77
CA SER A 449 14.15 -20.99 20.34
C SER A 449 13.94 -19.63 19.69
N ARG A 450 13.33 -18.68 20.38
CA ARG A 450 13.14 -17.30 19.88
C ARG A 450 14.47 -16.63 19.66
N GLN A 451 15.39 -16.75 20.63
CA GLN A 451 16.73 -16.18 20.53
C GLN A 451 17.52 -16.80 19.37
N GLN A 452 17.49 -18.12 19.20
CA GLN A 452 18.15 -18.82 18.09
C GLN A 452 17.62 -18.40 16.73
N VAL A 453 16.30 -18.21 16.60
CA VAL A 453 15.65 -17.73 15.36
C VAL A 453 16.13 -16.31 15.06
N LYS A 454 16.15 -15.42 16.03
CA LYS A 454 16.62 -14.05 15.88
C LYS A 454 18.06 -14.01 15.39
N GLU A 455 18.95 -14.71 16.08
CA GLU A 455 20.38 -14.80 15.72
C GLU A 455 20.61 -15.36 14.31
N ARG A 456 19.77 -16.34 13.91
CA ARG A 456 19.83 -16.91 12.55
C ARG A 456 19.46 -15.87 11.50
N VAL A 457 18.38 -15.11 11.71
CA VAL A 457 17.94 -14.05 10.79
C VAL A 457 19.01 -12.96 10.71
N GLU A 458 19.51 -12.48 11.84
CA GLU A 458 20.57 -11.47 11.91
C GLU A 458 21.84 -11.91 11.15
N LYS A 459 22.23 -13.18 11.31
CA LYS A 459 23.38 -13.75 10.61
C LYS A 459 23.17 -13.78 9.09
N ILE A 460 21.97 -14.18 8.61
CA ILE A 460 21.65 -14.20 7.19
C ILE A 460 21.63 -12.78 6.63
N VAL A 461 20.92 -11.87 7.29
CA VAL A 461 20.82 -10.46 6.87
C VAL A 461 22.20 -9.81 6.78
N LYS A 462 23.08 -10.07 7.76
CA LYS A 462 24.44 -9.57 7.80
C LYS A 462 25.32 -10.19 6.72
N SER A 463 25.23 -11.51 6.50
CA SER A 463 26.03 -12.22 5.49
C SER A 463 25.75 -11.75 4.06
N LEU A 464 24.51 -11.34 3.78
CA LEU A 464 24.07 -10.83 2.49
C LEU A 464 24.11 -9.30 2.40
N ASN A 465 24.58 -8.63 3.46
CA ASN A 465 24.56 -7.15 3.58
C ASN A 465 23.21 -6.55 3.15
N LEU A 466 22.08 -7.13 3.62
CA LEU A 466 20.76 -6.77 3.15
C LEU A 466 20.28 -5.45 3.74
N ILE A 467 20.50 -5.24 5.03
CA ILE A 467 19.89 -4.15 5.79
C ILE A 467 20.98 -3.32 6.46
N ALA A 468 20.86 -2.00 6.34
CA ALA A 468 21.61 -1.00 7.10
C ALA A 468 20.69 -0.38 8.15
N GLY A 469 21.27 -0.08 9.33
CA GLY A 469 20.55 0.55 10.43
C GLY A 469 20.19 -0.41 11.55
N GLU A 470 19.86 0.17 12.70
CA GLU A 470 19.52 -0.57 13.91
C GLU A 470 18.01 -0.83 13.99
N ASN A 471 17.62 -1.87 14.74
CA ASN A 471 16.24 -2.20 15.04
C ASN A 471 15.35 -2.40 13.78
N ARG A 472 15.85 -3.15 12.80
CA ARG A 472 15.12 -3.49 11.56
C ARG A 472 14.59 -4.93 11.54
N ILE A 473 14.91 -5.75 12.56
CA ILE A 473 14.52 -7.16 12.66
C ILE A 473 13.73 -7.34 13.95
N HIS A 474 12.47 -7.80 13.81
CA HIS A 474 11.58 -8.01 14.95
C HIS A 474 10.92 -9.39 14.86
N LEU A 475 10.74 -10.02 16.04
CA LEU A 475 9.95 -11.23 16.20
C LEU A 475 8.57 -10.81 16.72
N ILE A 476 7.50 -11.18 16.01
CA ILE A 476 6.12 -10.81 16.35
C ILE A 476 5.17 -12.01 16.25
N SER A 477 4.04 -11.91 16.90
CA SER A 477 2.83 -12.67 16.55
C SER A 477 1.75 -11.67 16.20
N ALA A 478 1.50 -11.50 14.90
CA ALA A 478 0.53 -10.54 14.40
C ALA A 478 -0.88 -10.86 14.90
N GLN A 479 -1.23 -12.15 14.97
CA GLN A 479 -2.54 -12.61 15.46
C GLN A 479 -2.71 -12.32 16.96
N SER A 480 -1.75 -12.75 17.80
CA SER A 480 -1.84 -12.53 19.25
C SER A 480 -1.75 -11.04 19.63
N ALA A 481 -1.07 -10.23 18.79
CA ALA A 481 -1.06 -8.78 18.96
C ALA A 481 -2.41 -8.18 18.57
N LEU A 482 -2.98 -8.56 17.42
CA LEU A 482 -4.29 -8.09 16.96
C LEU A 482 -5.39 -8.40 17.98
N GLU A 483 -5.48 -9.65 18.44
CA GLU A 483 -6.45 -10.08 19.45
C GLU A 483 -6.35 -9.23 20.72
N ALA A 484 -5.15 -9.06 21.24
CA ALA A 484 -4.94 -8.24 22.43
C ALA A 484 -5.25 -6.75 22.21
N ILE A 485 -5.00 -6.21 21.01
CA ILE A 485 -5.36 -4.84 20.63
C ILE A 485 -6.88 -4.67 20.61
N LEU A 486 -7.59 -5.62 19.99
CA LEU A 486 -9.06 -5.59 19.90
C LEU A 486 -9.71 -5.74 21.28
N ASP A 487 -9.13 -6.60 22.15
CA ASP A 487 -9.63 -6.86 23.49
C ASP A 487 -9.17 -5.81 24.53
N GLY A 488 -8.23 -4.91 24.15
CA GLY A 488 -7.68 -3.93 25.07
C GLY A 488 -6.79 -4.54 26.18
N THR A 489 -6.20 -5.71 25.93
CA THR A 489 -5.33 -6.43 26.86
C THR A 489 -3.86 -6.26 26.52
N GLU A 490 -2.97 -6.45 27.52
CA GLU A 490 -1.53 -6.44 27.30
C GLU A 490 -0.97 -7.86 27.37
N ASN A 491 -0.19 -8.24 26.36
CA ASN A 491 0.59 -9.48 26.35
C ASN A 491 2.02 -9.20 25.84
N GLU A 492 2.89 -10.21 25.87
CA GLU A 492 4.28 -10.07 25.39
C GLU A 492 4.36 -9.74 23.90
N TYR A 493 3.40 -10.18 23.09
CA TYR A 493 3.37 -9.97 21.64
C TYR A 493 2.95 -8.54 21.29
N VAL A 494 2.08 -7.93 22.10
CA VAL A 494 1.76 -6.49 22.00
C VAL A 494 3.01 -5.65 22.23
N LYS A 495 3.85 -5.99 23.21
CA LYS A 495 5.11 -5.27 23.46
C LYS A 495 6.07 -5.39 22.28
N SER A 496 6.26 -6.60 21.75
CA SER A 496 7.11 -6.82 20.58
C SER A 496 6.57 -6.07 19.34
N PHE A 497 5.26 -6.02 19.19
CA PHE A 497 4.60 -5.25 18.14
C PHE A 497 4.77 -3.74 18.33
N GLN A 498 4.69 -3.23 19.56
CA GLN A 498 4.97 -1.83 19.91
C GLN A 498 6.43 -1.46 19.62
N ASP A 499 7.38 -2.33 19.92
CA ASP A 499 8.80 -2.11 19.62
C ASP A 499 9.03 -2.01 18.10
N PHE A 500 8.37 -2.84 17.33
CA PHE A 500 8.38 -2.74 15.87
C PHE A 500 7.76 -1.43 15.37
N THR A 501 6.54 -1.10 15.80
CA THR A 501 5.86 0.13 15.36
C THR A 501 6.62 1.39 15.75
N LYS A 502 7.26 1.39 16.92
CA LYS A 502 8.15 2.47 17.37
C LYS A 502 9.40 2.59 16.48
N SER A 503 9.99 1.46 16.08
CA SER A 503 11.13 1.45 15.17
C SER A 503 10.76 1.97 13.78
N LEU A 504 9.59 1.57 13.25
CA LEU A 504 9.04 2.09 12.00
C LEU A 504 8.77 3.61 12.10
N GLU A 505 8.14 4.05 13.17
CA GLU A 505 7.85 5.46 13.43
C GLU A 505 9.12 6.30 13.48
N GLN A 506 10.17 5.82 14.15
CA GLN A 506 11.49 6.49 14.21
C GLN A 506 12.11 6.62 12.82
N PHE A 507 12.04 5.58 12.02
CA PHE A 507 12.57 5.62 10.65
C PHE A 507 11.80 6.64 9.80
N LEU A 508 10.48 6.59 9.80
CA LEU A 508 9.64 7.49 9.00
C LEU A 508 9.81 8.96 9.40
N THR A 509 9.98 9.25 10.70
CA THR A 509 10.06 10.63 11.20
C THR A 509 11.49 11.18 11.23
N LYS A 510 12.44 10.42 11.81
CA LYS A 510 13.80 10.92 12.06
C LYS A 510 14.77 10.69 10.90
N GLU A 511 14.58 9.61 10.13
CA GLU A 511 15.47 9.33 9.00
C GLU A 511 14.92 9.91 7.69
N LEU A 512 13.65 9.65 7.34
CA LEU A 512 13.04 10.16 6.11
C LEU A 512 12.41 11.55 6.26
N GLY A 513 11.57 11.72 7.27
CA GLY A 513 10.81 12.94 7.47
C GLY A 513 11.70 14.15 7.77
N ALA A 514 12.76 13.96 8.55
CA ALA A 514 13.72 15.02 8.83
C ALA A 514 14.41 15.52 7.54
N ILE A 515 14.79 14.62 6.63
CA ILE A 515 15.38 15.00 5.34
C ILE A 515 14.40 15.87 4.55
N ALA A 516 13.16 15.45 4.44
CA ALA A 516 12.14 16.15 3.67
C ALA A 516 11.75 17.51 4.27
N LEU A 517 11.67 17.62 5.61
CA LEU A 517 11.46 18.90 6.29
C LEU A 517 12.65 19.84 6.08
N ASN A 518 13.89 19.33 6.22
CA ASN A 518 15.10 20.11 6.03
C ASN A 518 15.22 20.63 4.59
N GLN A 519 14.90 19.83 3.59
CA GLN A 519 14.88 20.24 2.18
C GLN A 519 13.85 21.36 1.95
N SER A 520 12.62 21.19 2.46
CA SER A 520 11.58 22.20 2.35
C SER A 520 11.97 23.50 3.07
N ALA A 521 12.52 23.40 4.27
CA ALA A 521 12.99 24.54 5.03
C ALA A 521 14.18 25.25 4.37
N ALA A 522 15.12 24.51 3.79
CA ALA A 522 16.23 25.07 3.01
C ALA A 522 15.72 25.85 1.80
N GLY A 523 14.74 25.29 1.05
CA GLY A 523 14.08 26.00 -0.03
C GLY A 523 13.42 27.29 0.42
N MET A 524 12.68 27.27 1.53
CA MET A 524 12.06 28.48 2.10
C MET A 524 13.10 29.53 2.53
N LYS A 525 14.17 29.11 3.24
CA LYS A 525 15.25 30.04 3.66
C LYS A 525 15.90 30.73 2.46
N GLN A 526 16.10 30.02 1.38
CA GLN A 526 16.69 30.55 0.17
C GLN A 526 15.75 31.54 -0.53
N ILE A 527 14.43 31.27 -0.57
CA ILE A 527 13.41 32.20 -1.07
C ILE A 527 13.41 33.49 -0.23
N ILE A 528 13.50 33.36 1.11
CA ILE A 528 13.60 34.52 2.03
C ILE A 528 14.85 35.32 1.75
N ASN A 529 16.01 34.67 1.59
CA ASN A 529 17.26 35.37 1.30
C ASN A 529 17.16 36.16 -0.02
N THR A 530 16.65 35.51 -1.08
CA THR A 530 16.44 36.20 -2.37
C THR A 530 15.47 37.38 -2.24
N GLY A 531 14.36 37.23 -1.50
CA GLY A 531 13.43 38.32 -1.23
C GLY A 531 14.10 39.47 -0.43
N CYS A 532 14.93 39.17 0.56
CA CYS A 532 15.69 40.19 1.31
C CYS A 532 16.70 40.93 0.41
N ASP A 533 17.36 40.22 -0.50
CA ASP A 533 18.29 40.82 -1.48
C ASP A 533 17.55 41.78 -2.43
N GLU A 534 16.39 41.38 -2.98
CA GLU A 534 15.56 42.21 -3.85
C GLU A 534 15.03 43.45 -3.11
N LEU A 535 14.57 43.28 -1.83
CA LEU A 535 14.17 44.45 -1.00
C LEU A 535 15.35 45.39 -0.71
N SER A 536 16.54 44.88 -0.49
CA SER A 536 17.76 45.64 -0.25
C SER A 536 18.18 46.44 -1.52
N GLN A 537 18.10 45.81 -2.67
CA GLN A 537 18.36 46.43 -3.97
C GLN A 537 17.42 47.61 -4.24
N TYR A 538 16.12 47.39 -4.04
CA TYR A 538 15.13 48.47 -4.20
C TYR A 538 15.36 49.64 -3.21
N ARG A 539 15.73 49.31 -1.95
CA ARG A 539 16.10 50.30 -0.95
C ARG A 539 17.31 51.17 -1.41
N GLU A 540 18.36 50.53 -1.95
CA GLU A 540 19.54 51.23 -2.47
C GLU A 540 19.19 52.14 -3.66
N MET A 541 18.22 51.74 -4.50
CA MET A 541 17.69 52.58 -5.54
C MET A 541 16.95 53.81 -5.00
N LEU A 542 16.09 53.61 -3.97
CA LEU A 542 15.38 54.71 -3.30
C LEU A 542 16.32 55.67 -2.60
N GLU A 543 17.46 55.22 -2.09
CA GLU A 543 18.50 56.02 -1.48
C GLU A 543 19.42 56.74 -2.51
N GLY A 544 19.22 56.44 -3.80
CA GLY A 544 20.02 57.02 -4.89
C GLY A 544 21.45 56.44 -4.97
N LYS A 545 21.74 55.37 -4.23
CA LYS A 545 23.03 54.67 -4.26
C LYS A 545 23.17 53.80 -5.49
N LEU A 546 22.05 53.26 -5.97
CA LEU A 546 21.97 52.42 -7.14
C LEU A 546 21.13 53.15 -8.22
N THR A 547 21.72 53.43 -9.38
CA THR A 547 21.04 54.06 -10.51
C THR A 547 21.47 53.38 -11.79
N ILE A 548 20.50 53.04 -12.65
CA ILE A 548 20.79 52.47 -13.95
C ILE A 548 21.06 53.61 -14.92
N ALA A 549 22.29 53.73 -15.43
CA ALA A 549 22.64 54.71 -16.44
C ALA A 549 21.87 54.44 -17.75
N GLN A 550 21.64 55.49 -18.54
CA GLN A 550 20.86 55.35 -19.78
C GLN A 550 21.51 54.40 -20.79
N GLY A 551 22.87 54.31 -20.76
CA GLY A 551 23.65 53.35 -21.56
C GLY A 551 23.45 51.89 -21.10
N ASP A 552 23.27 51.69 -19.80
CA ASP A 552 23.05 50.33 -19.24
C ASP A 552 21.61 49.84 -19.50
N LYS A 553 20.61 50.75 -19.56
CA LYS A 553 19.25 50.35 -19.97
C LYS A 553 19.23 49.75 -21.38
N ALA A 554 19.97 50.34 -22.31
CA ALA A 554 20.05 49.83 -23.67
C ALA A 554 20.73 48.46 -23.71
N LYS A 555 21.81 48.24 -22.93
CA LYS A 555 22.46 46.92 -22.78
C LYS A 555 21.54 45.89 -22.15
N ILE A 556 20.80 46.27 -21.12
CA ILE A 556 19.84 45.34 -20.48
C ILE A 556 18.81 44.86 -21.50
N PHE A 557 18.22 45.74 -22.32
CA PHE A 557 17.29 45.35 -23.39
C PHE A 557 17.94 44.42 -24.41
N GLU A 558 19.20 44.68 -24.76
CA GLU A 558 19.96 43.83 -25.68
C GLU A 558 20.17 42.43 -25.06
N GLN A 559 20.59 42.38 -23.80
CA GLN A 559 20.82 41.09 -23.06
C GLN A 559 19.51 40.33 -22.84
N MET A 560 18.37 40.97 -22.59
CA MET A 560 17.05 40.34 -22.53
C MET A 560 16.68 39.70 -23.89
N ALA A 561 16.91 40.40 -24.98
CA ALA A 561 16.67 39.86 -26.32
C ALA A 561 17.59 38.68 -26.64
N GLU A 562 18.86 38.76 -26.24
CA GLU A 562 19.81 37.68 -26.39
C GLU A 562 19.40 36.45 -25.56
N ALA A 563 19.02 36.63 -24.28
CA ALA A 563 18.55 35.55 -23.43
C ALA A 563 17.31 34.83 -24.00
N SER A 564 16.35 35.61 -24.53
CA SER A 564 15.20 35.05 -25.27
C SER A 564 15.64 34.27 -26.52
N GLY A 565 16.60 34.77 -27.27
CA GLY A 565 17.19 34.07 -28.42
C GLY A 565 17.93 32.79 -28.03
N ARG A 566 18.60 32.77 -26.89
CA ARG A 566 19.26 31.58 -26.30
C ARG A 566 18.24 30.51 -25.93
N ASP A 567 17.10 30.88 -25.30
CA ASP A 567 16.01 29.95 -24.99
C ASP A 567 15.49 29.22 -26.24
N VAL A 568 15.24 29.97 -27.33
CA VAL A 568 14.81 29.36 -28.60
C VAL A 568 15.85 28.43 -29.17
N LYS A 569 17.14 28.78 -29.10
CA LYS A 569 18.23 27.91 -29.58
C LYS A 569 18.31 26.65 -28.74
N MET A 570 18.16 26.74 -27.43
CA MET A 570 18.16 25.61 -26.51
C MET A 570 17.01 24.65 -26.78
N ARG A 571 15.78 25.16 -26.92
CA ARG A 571 14.61 24.37 -27.29
C ARG A 571 14.81 23.62 -28.62
N ASN A 572 15.37 24.28 -29.63
CA ASN A 572 15.65 23.66 -30.92
C ASN A 572 16.71 22.56 -30.79
N LEU A 573 17.77 22.79 -30.00
CA LEU A 573 18.79 21.76 -29.73
C LEU A 573 18.21 20.57 -28.98
N ALA A 574 17.44 20.80 -27.90
CA ALA A 574 16.79 19.76 -27.13
C ALA A 574 15.86 18.90 -28.02
N ASN A 575 15.04 19.53 -28.87
CA ASN A 575 14.17 18.87 -29.83
C ASN A 575 14.98 18.02 -30.81
N LYS A 576 16.04 18.56 -31.37
CA LYS A 576 16.92 17.85 -32.31
C LYS A 576 17.55 16.61 -31.65
N LEU A 577 18.16 16.77 -30.47
CA LEU A 577 18.78 15.68 -29.74
C LEU A 577 17.76 14.60 -29.32
N ARG A 578 16.54 15.02 -28.95
CA ARG A 578 15.42 14.12 -28.68
C ARG A 578 15.05 13.29 -29.90
N GLU A 579 14.89 13.90 -31.07
CA GLU A 579 14.56 13.21 -32.32
C GLU A 579 15.67 12.24 -32.74
N GLU A 580 16.94 12.64 -32.62
CA GLU A 580 18.08 11.78 -32.85
C GLU A 580 18.10 10.59 -31.89
N SER A 581 17.84 10.82 -30.58
CA SER A 581 17.76 9.77 -29.56
C SER A 581 16.64 8.77 -29.85
N VAL A 582 15.45 9.26 -30.20
CA VAL A 582 14.31 8.42 -30.59
C VAL A 582 14.64 7.58 -31.81
N LYS A 583 15.28 8.16 -32.82
CA LYS A 583 15.68 7.45 -34.02
C LYS A 583 16.71 6.34 -33.72
N GLU A 584 17.79 6.68 -33.04
CA GLU A 584 18.87 5.74 -32.68
C GLU A 584 18.32 4.61 -31.75
N ALA A 585 17.48 4.93 -30.79
CA ALA A 585 16.83 3.95 -29.93
C ALA A 585 15.90 3.03 -30.74
N THR A 586 15.13 3.57 -31.71
CA THR A 586 14.25 2.79 -32.57
C THR A 586 15.05 1.82 -33.47
N GLU A 587 16.13 2.30 -34.05
CA GLU A 587 17.01 1.45 -34.87
C GLU A 587 17.63 0.33 -34.03
N SER A 588 18.20 0.68 -32.87
CA SER A 588 18.78 -0.30 -31.92
C SER A 588 17.77 -1.31 -31.43
N TRP A 589 16.52 -0.88 -31.12
CA TRP A 589 15.41 -1.76 -30.72
C TRP A 589 15.07 -2.75 -31.83
N ASN A 590 14.91 -2.27 -33.05
CA ASN A 590 14.60 -3.12 -34.19
C ASN A 590 15.70 -4.13 -34.50
N GLU A 591 16.97 -3.76 -34.36
CA GLU A 591 18.12 -4.67 -34.50
C GLU A 591 18.11 -5.75 -33.41
N TRP A 592 17.86 -5.34 -32.17
CA TRP A 592 17.80 -6.26 -31.03
C TRP A 592 16.63 -7.26 -31.18
N VAL A 593 15.43 -6.80 -31.61
CA VAL A 593 14.27 -7.66 -31.85
C VAL A 593 14.56 -8.71 -32.93
N LYS A 594 15.36 -8.41 -33.95
CA LYS A 594 15.71 -9.37 -35.01
C LYS A 594 16.49 -10.57 -34.50
N ILE A 595 17.34 -10.39 -33.49
CA ILE A 595 18.18 -11.45 -32.93
C ILE A 595 17.60 -12.10 -31.68
N LEU A 596 16.47 -11.60 -31.20
CA LEU A 596 15.82 -12.07 -29.96
C LEU A 596 15.37 -13.52 -30.09
N ASP A 597 14.84 -13.92 -31.23
CA ASP A 597 14.37 -15.30 -31.48
C ASP A 597 15.46 -16.34 -31.23
N ASP A 598 16.64 -16.12 -31.78
CA ASP A 598 17.79 -17.04 -31.64
C ASP A 598 18.30 -17.11 -30.19
N ARG A 599 18.28 -15.96 -29.50
CA ARG A 599 18.67 -15.85 -28.08
C ARG A 599 17.72 -16.61 -27.20
N MET A 600 16.42 -16.34 -27.35
CA MET A 600 15.38 -17.00 -26.55
C MET A 600 15.31 -18.50 -26.84
N ALA A 601 15.50 -18.92 -28.09
CA ALA A 601 15.60 -20.33 -28.45
C ALA A 601 16.80 -21.02 -27.79
N THR A 602 17.90 -20.32 -27.60
CA THR A 602 19.09 -20.85 -26.90
C THR A 602 18.80 -20.99 -25.40
N LYS A 603 18.27 -19.96 -24.75
CA LYS A 603 17.95 -19.94 -23.34
C LYS A 603 16.85 -20.94 -22.99
N SER A 604 15.86 -21.14 -23.84
CA SER A 604 14.78 -22.10 -23.62
C SER A 604 15.25 -23.54 -23.39
N LYS A 605 16.45 -23.90 -23.88
CA LYS A 605 17.03 -25.22 -23.66
C LYS A 605 17.38 -25.48 -22.19
N GLU A 606 17.73 -24.42 -21.47
CA GLU A 606 18.16 -24.47 -20.07
C GLU A 606 16.98 -24.46 -19.09
N TRP A 607 15.74 -24.19 -19.54
CA TRP A 607 14.59 -24.15 -18.67
C TRP A 607 14.32 -25.48 -17.99
N THR A 608 13.89 -25.44 -16.74
CA THR A 608 13.62 -26.63 -15.93
C THR A 608 12.25 -26.56 -15.29
N SER A 609 11.64 -27.72 -15.03
CA SER A 609 10.44 -27.82 -14.23
C SER A 609 10.46 -29.11 -13.41
N VAL A 610 9.94 -29.03 -12.20
CA VAL A 610 9.74 -30.19 -11.32
C VAL A 610 8.43 -30.92 -11.58
N HIS A 611 7.58 -30.39 -12.46
CA HIS A 611 6.27 -30.94 -12.75
C HIS A 611 6.29 -31.97 -13.88
N SER A 612 5.52 -33.05 -13.68
CA SER A 612 5.40 -34.14 -14.67
C SER A 612 4.51 -33.72 -15.84
N HIS A 613 4.95 -34.06 -17.06
CA HIS A 613 4.18 -33.86 -18.28
C HIS A 613 2.91 -34.73 -18.36
N ILE A 614 2.81 -35.79 -17.57
CA ILE A 614 1.65 -36.71 -17.56
C ILE A 614 0.59 -36.23 -16.56
N PHE A 615 1.01 -35.88 -15.34
CA PHE A 615 0.09 -35.58 -14.23
C PHE A 615 -0.11 -34.07 -13.95
N SER A 616 0.73 -33.22 -14.50
CA SER A 616 0.71 -31.78 -14.18
C SER A 616 1.13 -30.91 -15.38
N GLN A 617 0.64 -31.24 -16.56
CA GLN A 617 1.02 -30.59 -17.83
C GLN A 617 0.81 -29.06 -17.79
N ASN A 618 -0.31 -28.58 -17.25
CA ASN A 618 -0.59 -27.14 -17.12
C ASN A 618 0.42 -26.43 -16.20
N LYS A 619 0.87 -27.09 -15.12
CA LYS A 619 1.89 -26.52 -14.22
C LYS A 619 3.26 -26.49 -14.91
N LEU A 620 3.61 -27.54 -15.64
CA LEU A 620 4.83 -27.60 -16.45
C LEU A 620 4.90 -26.46 -17.49
N ILE A 621 3.82 -26.26 -18.24
CA ILE A 621 3.73 -25.20 -19.25
C ILE A 621 3.84 -23.83 -18.58
N ARG A 622 3.20 -23.65 -17.44
CA ARG A 622 3.26 -22.40 -16.67
C ARG A 622 4.69 -22.12 -16.19
N ASP A 623 5.42 -23.14 -15.71
CA ASP A 623 6.82 -22.97 -15.32
C ASP A 623 7.67 -22.46 -16.48
N TYR A 624 7.47 -23.02 -17.67
CA TYR A 624 8.20 -22.57 -18.86
C TYR A 624 7.75 -21.20 -19.35
N ALA A 625 6.45 -20.85 -19.23
CA ALA A 625 5.95 -19.53 -19.56
C ALA A 625 6.51 -18.46 -18.60
N ASN A 626 6.62 -18.76 -17.31
CA ASN A 626 7.26 -17.90 -16.34
C ASN A 626 8.74 -17.68 -16.63
N GLN A 627 9.47 -18.75 -16.98
CA GLN A 627 10.88 -18.65 -17.35
C GLN A 627 11.05 -17.86 -18.64
N PHE A 628 10.14 -18.01 -19.63
CA PHE A 628 10.13 -17.19 -20.83
C PHE A 628 9.99 -15.70 -20.51
N VAL A 629 9.03 -15.33 -19.68
CA VAL A 629 8.80 -13.91 -19.30
C VAL A 629 10.00 -13.36 -18.54
N TRP A 630 10.54 -14.13 -17.59
CA TRP A 630 11.74 -13.73 -16.85
C TRP A 630 12.95 -13.49 -17.77
N GLU A 631 13.24 -14.42 -18.67
CA GLU A 631 14.36 -14.28 -19.62
C GLU A 631 14.16 -13.15 -20.61
N LEU A 632 12.91 -12.95 -21.09
CA LEU A 632 12.59 -11.83 -21.98
C LEU A 632 12.79 -10.49 -21.24
N THR A 633 12.38 -10.43 -19.97
CA THR A 633 12.59 -9.26 -19.12
C THR A 633 14.08 -8.94 -19.00
N GLN A 634 14.91 -9.94 -18.69
CA GLN A 634 16.37 -9.77 -18.62
C GLN A 634 16.99 -9.31 -19.95
N GLU A 635 16.50 -9.81 -21.07
CA GLU A 635 16.98 -9.40 -22.40
C GLU A 635 16.63 -7.94 -22.73
N ILE A 636 15.44 -7.47 -22.35
CA ILE A 636 15.04 -6.07 -22.51
C ILE A 636 15.89 -5.17 -21.60
N ASP A 637 16.13 -5.59 -20.36
CA ASP A 637 16.96 -4.85 -19.41
C ASP A 637 18.40 -4.73 -19.88
N ASP A 638 18.97 -5.81 -20.36
CA ASP A 638 20.30 -5.84 -20.93
C ASP A 638 20.42 -4.89 -22.14
N TRP A 639 19.43 -4.90 -23.03
CA TRP A 639 19.37 -3.96 -24.14
C TRP A 639 19.26 -2.52 -23.64
N SER A 640 18.37 -2.26 -22.70
CA SER A 640 18.17 -0.94 -22.11
C SER A 640 19.46 -0.41 -21.47
N ALA A 641 20.11 -1.22 -20.64
CA ALA A 641 21.34 -0.84 -19.94
C ALA A 641 22.53 -0.61 -20.90
N LYS A 642 22.69 -1.46 -21.92
CA LYS A 642 23.85 -1.41 -22.80
C LYS A 642 23.72 -0.46 -24.01
N LYS A 643 22.48 -0.24 -24.49
CA LYS A 643 22.20 0.54 -25.70
C LYS A 643 21.42 1.82 -25.42
N LEU A 644 20.21 1.72 -24.84
CA LEU A 644 19.35 2.89 -24.61
C LEU A 644 20.02 3.92 -23.67
N GLN A 645 20.57 3.45 -22.56
CA GLN A 645 21.29 4.33 -21.63
C GLN A 645 22.51 4.99 -22.23
N PHE A 646 23.26 4.26 -23.07
CA PHE A 646 24.42 4.82 -23.74
C PHE A 646 24.02 5.95 -24.70
N ILE A 647 22.96 5.74 -25.51
CA ILE A 647 22.43 6.77 -26.41
C ILE A 647 22.00 8.01 -25.62
N LEU A 648 21.22 7.82 -24.55
CA LEU A 648 20.73 8.91 -23.72
C LEU A 648 21.87 9.68 -23.03
N LYS A 649 22.85 8.96 -22.43
CA LYS A 649 24.00 9.60 -21.77
C LYS A 649 24.76 10.51 -22.72
N GLN A 650 25.01 10.06 -23.93
CA GLN A 650 25.73 10.88 -24.93
C GLN A 650 24.95 12.15 -25.29
N LYS A 651 23.66 12.02 -25.61
CA LYS A 651 22.85 13.14 -26.08
C LYS A 651 22.55 14.14 -24.96
N ILE A 652 22.29 13.62 -23.74
CA ILE A 652 22.09 14.45 -22.55
C ILE A 652 23.36 15.22 -22.19
N ALA A 653 24.53 14.58 -22.23
CA ALA A 653 25.78 15.28 -21.96
C ALA A 653 26.02 16.46 -22.91
N ILE A 654 25.64 16.35 -24.19
CA ILE A 654 25.71 17.45 -25.16
C ILE A 654 24.77 18.58 -24.75
N LEU A 655 23.53 18.25 -24.37
CA LEU A 655 22.52 19.22 -23.94
C LEU A 655 22.98 19.93 -22.67
N ASP A 656 23.38 19.17 -21.64
CA ASP A 656 23.86 19.70 -20.37
C ASP A 656 25.08 20.60 -20.51
N SER A 657 26.04 20.21 -21.37
CA SER A 657 27.19 21.08 -21.68
C SER A 657 26.77 22.42 -22.30
N LYS A 658 25.75 22.39 -23.19
CA LYS A 658 25.28 23.59 -23.82
C LYS A 658 24.49 24.49 -22.86
N ILE A 659 23.67 23.88 -21.99
CA ILE A 659 22.95 24.56 -20.89
C ILE A 659 23.96 25.32 -20.02
N ASN A 660 25.03 24.63 -19.58
CA ASN A 660 26.09 25.22 -18.75
C ASN A 660 26.83 26.40 -19.47
N GLU A 661 27.05 26.25 -20.76
CA GLU A 661 27.62 27.34 -21.58
C GLU A 661 26.73 28.56 -21.57
N GLU A 662 25.41 28.39 -21.79
CA GLU A 662 24.46 29.53 -21.83
C GLU A 662 24.24 30.14 -20.42
N ILE A 663 24.24 29.34 -19.36
CA ILE A 663 24.22 29.85 -17.97
C ILE A 663 25.47 30.71 -17.68
N SER A 664 26.63 30.23 -18.14
CA SER A 664 27.89 30.99 -17.99
C SER A 664 27.86 32.29 -18.76
N ALA A 665 27.27 32.28 -19.96
CA ALA A 665 27.06 33.49 -20.77
C ALA A 665 26.17 34.51 -20.07
N ILE A 666 25.05 34.09 -19.48
CA ILE A 666 24.16 34.98 -18.70
C ILE A 666 24.93 35.59 -17.53
N ARG A 667 25.75 34.83 -16.82
CA ARG A 667 26.60 35.37 -15.75
C ARG A 667 27.56 36.46 -16.26
N GLN A 668 28.16 36.23 -17.40
CA GLN A 668 29.01 37.23 -18.04
C GLN A 668 28.21 38.49 -18.46
N ASP A 669 27.00 38.30 -18.95
CA ASP A 669 26.12 39.42 -19.32
C ASP A 669 25.82 40.29 -18.10
N PHE A 670 25.53 39.73 -16.94
CA PHE A 670 25.37 40.45 -15.68
C PHE A 670 26.66 41.19 -15.26
N GLN A 671 27.84 40.58 -15.49
CA GLN A 671 29.14 41.19 -15.14
C GLN A 671 29.53 42.37 -16.01
N GLN A 672 28.86 42.59 -17.13
CA GLN A 672 29.06 43.78 -17.98
C GLN A 672 28.39 45.06 -17.46
N LEU A 673 27.53 44.92 -16.43
CA LEU A 673 26.87 46.05 -15.79
C LEU A 673 27.75 46.67 -14.70
N ASP A 674 27.30 47.75 -14.09
CA ASP A 674 27.97 48.36 -12.93
C ASP A 674 28.24 47.31 -11.83
N LEU A 675 29.38 47.47 -11.12
CA LEU A 675 29.86 46.46 -10.18
C LEU A 675 28.83 46.08 -9.09
N GLN A 676 28.04 47.03 -8.60
CA GLN A 676 27.04 46.76 -7.57
C GLN A 676 25.83 46.02 -8.14
N LEU A 677 25.33 46.43 -9.29
CA LEU A 677 24.25 45.78 -10.03
C LEU A 677 24.65 44.36 -10.41
N SER A 678 25.85 44.22 -10.98
CA SER A 678 26.45 42.96 -11.37
C SER A 678 26.50 41.94 -10.20
N THR A 679 27.03 42.38 -9.07
CA THR A 679 27.15 41.52 -7.87
C THR A 679 25.78 41.01 -7.38
N SER A 680 24.77 41.91 -7.33
CA SER A 680 23.41 41.54 -6.91
C SER A 680 22.76 40.57 -7.87
N LEU A 681 22.77 40.86 -9.19
CA LEU A 681 22.16 40.01 -10.20
C LEU A 681 22.82 38.62 -10.29
N VAL A 682 24.14 38.56 -10.28
CA VAL A 682 24.91 37.30 -10.29
C VAL A 682 24.58 36.47 -9.04
N THR A 683 24.47 37.07 -7.86
CA THR A 683 24.13 36.37 -6.63
C THR A 683 22.71 35.79 -6.70
N GLN A 684 21.72 36.60 -7.13
CA GLN A 684 20.34 36.16 -7.26
C GLN A 684 20.20 35.01 -8.29
N PHE A 685 20.86 35.16 -9.45
CA PHE A 685 20.85 34.14 -10.48
C PHE A 685 21.54 32.84 -10.05
N ASN A 686 22.68 32.93 -9.37
CA ASN A 686 23.38 31.78 -8.85
C ASN A 686 22.54 31.04 -7.78
N ASN A 687 21.86 31.76 -6.90
CA ASN A 687 20.92 31.16 -5.92
C ASN A 687 19.77 30.43 -6.60
N PHE A 688 19.24 30.98 -7.70
CA PHE A 688 18.25 30.29 -8.50
C PHE A 688 18.81 29.05 -9.22
N ALA A 689 19.98 29.21 -9.88
CA ALA A 689 20.61 28.14 -10.63
C ALA A 689 20.99 26.96 -9.72
N ALA A 690 21.50 27.20 -8.53
CA ALA A 690 21.80 26.16 -7.55
C ALA A 690 20.56 25.36 -7.12
N ARG A 691 19.40 25.99 -7.08
CA ARG A 691 18.12 25.33 -6.72
C ARG A 691 17.52 24.48 -7.82
N ASN A 692 17.45 25.05 -9.03
CA ASN A 692 16.66 24.49 -10.11
C ASN A 692 17.53 23.72 -11.13
N LEU A 693 18.84 24.00 -11.14
CA LEU A 693 19.82 23.39 -12.03
C LEU A 693 20.86 22.55 -11.27
N GLY A 694 20.66 22.33 -9.97
CA GLY A 694 21.60 21.56 -9.12
C GLY A 694 21.85 20.11 -9.55
N GLY A 695 21.03 19.61 -10.49
CA GLY A 695 21.28 18.36 -11.22
C GLY A 695 22.05 18.52 -12.53
N ILE A 696 22.24 19.76 -13.01
CA ILE A 696 23.02 20.09 -14.19
C ILE A 696 24.37 20.60 -13.68
N GLY A 697 25.40 19.74 -13.70
CA GLY A 697 26.70 19.96 -13.04
C GLY A 697 27.29 21.35 -13.31
N ILE A 698 27.24 22.23 -12.30
CA ILE A 698 27.74 23.61 -12.40
C ILE A 698 29.26 23.70 -12.13
N ASP A 699 29.85 22.69 -11.47
CA ASP A 699 31.28 22.62 -11.18
C ASP A 699 31.80 21.17 -11.21
N GLY A 700 31.90 20.56 -12.35
CA GLY A 700 32.76 19.36 -12.53
C GLY A 700 32.43 18.15 -11.60
N LEU A 701 31.35 18.20 -10.85
CA LEU A 701 30.91 17.16 -9.95
C LEU A 701 29.88 16.24 -10.66
N ASP A 702 30.27 15.00 -10.69
CA ASP A 702 29.56 13.79 -11.12
C ASP A 702 28.07 13.94 -11.38
N ILE A 703 27.70 13.97 -12.66
CA ILE A 703 26.29 13.95 -13.16
C ILE A 703 25.53 12.74 -12.60
N ALA A 704 26.22 11.69 -12.19
CA ALA A 704 25.64 10.49 -11.62
C ALA A 704 25.13 10.66 -10.17
N SER A 705 25.68 11.59 -9.39
CA SER A 705 25.29 11.76 -7.97
C SER A 705 24.17 12.77 -7.75
N SER A 706 23.99 13.73 -8.65
CA SER A 706 22.97 14.78 -8.50
C SER A 706 21.59 14.38 -9.08
N ILE A 707 21.54 13.38 -9.96
CA ILE A 707 20.30 12.82 -10.49
C ILE A 707 19.54 12.02 -9.41
N ASN A 708 20.22 11.61 -8.34
CA ASN A 708 19.64 10.79 -7.27
C ASN A 708 18.94 11.54 -6.15
N SER A 709 19.00 12.88 -6.08
CA SER A 709 18.52 13.58 -4.88
C SER A 709 17.19 14.32 -5.00
N ASP A 710 16.66 14.61 -6.19
CA ASP A 710 15.55 15.55 -6.33
C ASP A 710 14.27 15.03 -7.04
N ILE A 711 14.20 13.75 -7.40
CA ILE A 711 13.03 13.24 -8.14
C ILE A 711 12.24 12.23 -7.32
N GLY A 712 11.65 12.71 -6.23
CA GLY A 712 10.52 12.07 -5.56
C GLY A 712 9.20 12.46 -6.23
N GLY A 713 8.89 11.85 -7.36
CA GLY A 713 7.63 12.05 -8.05
C GLY A 713 7.82 12.10 -9.56
N ALA A 714 7.53 11.02 -10.27
CA ALA A 714 7.59 10.81 -11.72
C ALA A 714 8.98 10.73 -12.38
N GLY A 715 10.07 11.05 -11.70
CA GLY A 715 11.43 11.07 -12.27
C GLY A 715 12.26 9.80 -12.10
N GLY A 716 11.71 8.71 -11.64
CA GLY A 716 12.43 7.46 -11.35
C GLY A 716 13.07 6.73 -12.53
N PHE A 717 13.05 7.29 -13.75
CA PHE A 717 13.60 6.62 -14.92
C PHE A 717 15.11 6.82 -15.12
N LEU A 718 15.69 7.92 -14.66
CA LEU A 718 17.14 8.18 -14.76
C LEU A 718 17.87 8.26 -13.42
N GLY A 719 17.16 8.35 -12.31
CA GLY A 719 17.72 8.43 -10.96
C GLY A 719 18.42 7.17 -10.48
N GLY A 720 18.18 6.07 -11.14
CA GLY A 720 18.94 4.84 -11.01
C GLY A 720 19.19 4.29 -12.38
N LEU A 721 20.33 4.55 -12.95
CA LEU A 721 20.76 3.85 -14.15
C LEU A 721 21.15 2.38 -13.89
N GLY A 722 20.67 1.81 -12.78
CA GLY A 722 20.39 0.39 -12.61
C GLY A 722 18.98 0.11 -13.09
N ILE A 723 18.70 0.35 -14.35
CA ILE A 723 17.44 0.00 -14.98
C ILE A 723 17.46 -1.50 -15.20
N GLY A 724 17.26 -2.24 -14.14
CA GLY A 724 17.00 -3.66 -14.16
C GLY A 724 15.51 -3.94 -14.27
N GLY A 725 15.12 -5.18 -14.32
CA GLY A 725 13.82 -5.82 -14.41
C GLY A 725 12.50 -5.01 -14.38
N ALA A 726 12.53 -3.88 -13.69
CA ALA A 726 11.37 -3.03 -13.48
C ALA A 726 10.92 -2.24 -14.73
N VAL A 727 11.84 -1.85 -15.63
CA VAL A 727 11.45 -1.13 -16.85
C VAL A 727 10.90 -2.12 -17.88
N ALA A 728 11.54 -3.25 -18.03
CA ALA A 728 11.06 -4.28 -18.94
C ALA A 728 9.72 -4.85 -18.46
N ALA A 729 9.59 -5.11 -17.18
CA ALA A 729 8.35 -5.56 -16.56
C ALA A 729 7.23 -4.52 -16.70
N ALA A 730 7.51 -3.24 -16.42
CA ALA A 730 6.55 -2.16 -16.62
C ALA A 730 6.20 -1.98 -18.10
N LEU A 731 7.16 -2.09 -19.01
CA LEU A 731 6.90 -1.99 -20.44
C LEU A 731 6.03 -3.15 -20.93
N LEU A 732 6.29 -4.38 -20.47
CA LEU A 732 5.49 -5.56 -20.82
C LEU A 732 4.08 -5.48 -20.22
N ALA A 733 3.93 -5.05 -18.97
CA ALA A 733 2.65 -4.86 -18.31
C ALA A 733 1.84 -3.70 -18.92
N PHE A 734 2.48 -2.56 -19.19
CA PHE A 734 1.83 -1.40 -19.81
C PHE A 734 1.45 -1.62 -21.27
N ALA A 735 2.11 -2.54 -21.97
CA ALA A 735 1.73 -2.89 -23.32
C ALA A 735 0.50 -3.81 -23.40
N GLY A 736 -0.10 -4.17 -22.24
CA GLY A 736 -1.24 -5.09 -22.20
C GLY A 736 -0.89 -6.50 -22.69
N VAL A 737 0.39 -6.87 -22.57
CA VAL A 737 0.90 -8.14 -23.07
C VAL A 737 0.67 -9.22 -22.02
N GLY A 738 -0.51 -9.76 -21.95
CA GLY A 738 -0.80 -11.00 -21.24
C GLY A 738 -0.11 -12.20 -21.94
N ILE A 739 1.23 -12.26 -21.89
CA ILE A 739 1.99 -13.31 -22.61
C ILE A 739 1.66 -14.69 -22.03
N ILE A 740 1.60 -14.82 -20.71
CA ILE A 740 1.37 -16.11 -20.06
C ILE A 740 -0.02 -16.70 -20.39
N PRO A 741 -1.14 -15.98 -20.26
CA PRO A 741 -2.44 -16.49 -20.67
C PRO A 741 -2.51 -16.89 -22.16
N VAL A 742 -1.90 -16.10 -23.02
CA VAL A 742 -1.87 -16.42 -24.47
C VAL A 742 -1.08 -17.69 -24.75
N ILE A 743 0.04 -17.90 -24.08
CA ILE A 743 0.81 -19.14 -24.16
C ILE A 743 -0.05 -20.32 -23.67
N LEU A 744 -0.73 -20.17 -22.53
CA LEU A 744 -1.57 -21.20 -21.94
C LEU A 744 -2.77 -21.53 -22.83
N THR A 745 -3.49 -20.52 -23.33
CA THR A 745 -4.66 -20.72 -24.23
C THR A 745 -4.26 -21.25 -25.61
N GLY A 746 -3.15 -20.76 -26.16
CA GLY A 746 -2.63 -21.22 -27.44
C GLY A 746 -2.19 -22.69 -27.39
N LEU A 747 -1.62 -23.13 -26.26
CA LEU A 747 -1.26 -24.53 -26.03
C LEU A 747 -2.50 -25.41 -25.74
N ALA A 748 -3.50 -24.90 -25.02
CA ALA A 748 -4.76 -25.60 -24.80
C ALA A 748 -5.52 -25.82 -26.13
N ALA A 749 -5.54 -24.82 -27.01
CA ALA A 749 -6.11 -24.95 -28.35
C ALA A 749 -5.34 -25.94 -29.24
N ALA A 750 -4.03 -25.98 -29.11
CA ALA A 750 -3.19 -26.94 -29.85
C ALA A 750 -3.28 -28.40 -29.31
N SER A 751 -3.63 -28.59 -28.04
CA SER A 751 -3.80 -29.89 -27.40
C SER A 751 -5.17 -30.53 -27.63
N GLY A 752 -6.14 -29.80 -28.19
CA GLY A 752 -7.43 -30.35 -28.67
C GLY A 752 -7.33 -31.32 -29.85
N GLY A 753 -6.13 -31.45 -30.43
CA GLY A 753 -5.74 -32.46 -31.36
C GLY A 753 -4.60 -33.29 -30.78
N SER A 754 -4.92 -34.44 -30.15
CA SER A 754 -4.02 -35.53 -29.75
C SER A 754 -2.52 -35.22 -29.94
N PHE A 755 -1.82 -34.83 -28.85
CA PHE A 755 -0.40 -35.23 -28.74
C PHE A 755 -0.43 -36.76 -28.76
N GLY A 756 -0.13 -37.35 -29.90
CA GLY A 756 -0.15 -38.78 -30.06
C GLY A 756 0.62 -39.41 -28.91
N LEU A 757 -0.03 -40.30 -28.20
CA LEU A 757 0.55 -41.24 -27.27
C LEU A 757 1.57 -42.14 -28.01
N GLY A 758 2.64 -41.53 -28.48
CA GLY A 758 3.83 -42.21 -29.00
C GLY A 758 4.84 -42.32 -27.86
N MET A 759 4.75 -43.43 -27.18
CA MET A 759 5.72 -44.06 -26.27
C MET A 759 7.07 -43.34 -26.05
N LEU A 760 7.33 -43.00 -24.77
CA LEU A 760 8.63 -43.20 -24.09
C LEU A 760 9.80 -42.28 -24.45
N ASP A 761 9.59 -41.05 -24.91
CA ASP A 761 10.66 -40.05 -24.95
C ASP A 761 10.30 -38.83 -24.06
N VAL A 762 10.62 -38.94 -22.77
CA VAL A 762 10.36 -37.92 -21.74
C VAL A 762 11.09 -36.61 -22.09
N ASP A 763 12.29 -36.70 -22.57
CA ASP A 763 13.13 -35.53 -22.94
C ASP A 763 12.60 -34.84 -24.21
N GLY A 764 12.04 -35.58 -25.17
CA GLY A 764 11.42 -35.01 -26.37
C GLY A 764 10.18 -34.17 -26.11
N ILE A 765 9.34 -34.57 -25.16
CA ILE A 765 8.11 -33.85 -24.79
C ILE A 765 8.44 -32.53 -24.07
N HIS A 766 9.40 -32.53 -23.14
CA HIS A 766 9.88 -31.31 -22.48
C HIS A 766 10.48 -30.34 -23.51
N SER A 767 11.27 -30.83 -24.44
CA SER A 767 11.88 -30.03 -25.52
C SER A 767 10.80 -29.38 -26.41
N GLN A 768 9.80 -30.13 -26.85
CA GLN A 768 8.68 -29.61 -27.65
C GLN A 768 7.85 -28.57 -26.89
N SER A 769 7.58 -28.79 -25.61
CA SER A 769 6.84 -27.84 -24.75
C SER A 769 7.61 -26.54 -24.60
N LYS A 770 8.91 -26.57 -24.31
CA LYS A 770 9.78 -25.40 -24.24
C LYS A 770 9.79 -24.62 -25.55
N GLN A 771 9.97 -25.32 -26.67
CA GLN A 771 9.96 -24.70 -28.00
C GLN A 771 8.64 -24.00 -28.29
N LYS A 772 7.49 -24.67 -27.99
CA LYS A 772 6.15 -24.12 -28.26
C LYS A 772 5.86 -22.91 -27.37
N VAL A 773 6.24 -22.95 -26.11
CA VAL A 773 6.15 -21.81 -25.19
C VAL A 773 6.95 -20.63 -25.73
N CYS A 774 8.18 -20.87 -26.15
CA CYS A 774 9.05 -19.84 -26.73
C CYS A 774 8.46 -19.24 -28.01
N GLU A 775 7.95 -20.05 -28.94
CA GLU A 775 7.29 -19.59 -30.17
C GLU A 775 6.08 -18.70 -29.91
N LEU A 776 5.15 -19.15 -29.06
CA LEU A 776 3.92 -18.39 -28.73
C LEU A 776 4.25 -17.11 -27.96
N GLY A 777 5.19 -17.17 -27.03
CA GLY A 777 5.63 -16.00 -26.27
C GLY A 777 6.28 -14.94 -27.17
N LEU A 778 7.17 -15.36 -28.07
CA LEU A 778 7.79 -14.45 -29.05
C LEU A 778 6.80 -13.90 -30.06
N GLN A 779 5.82 -14.69 -30.50
CA GLN A 779 4.74 -14.20 -31.36
C GLN A 779 3.99 -13.07 -30.67
N LYS A 780 3.58 -13.28 -29.43
CA LYS A 780 2.84 -12.26 -28.65
C LYS A 780 3.67 -11.02 -28.39
N PHE A 781 4.93 -11.19 -28.02
CA PHE A 781 5.86 -10.07 -27.89
C PHE A 781 5.95 -9.25 -29.18
N LYS A 782 6.07 -9.91 -30.35
CA LYS A 782 6.14 -9.25 -31.66
C LYS A 782 4.87 -8.47 -32.00
N GLU A 783 3.71 -8.96 -31.59
CA GLU A 783 2.44 -8.23 -31.75
C GLU A 783 2.43 -6.93 -30.92
N SER A 784 3.12 -6.91 -29.78
CA SER A 784 3.13 -5.80 -28.83
C SER A 784 4.36 -4.89 -28.97
N LYS A 785 5.35 -5.25 -29.81
CA LYS A 785 6.62 -4.53 -29.92
C LYS A 785 6.49 -3.05 -30.22
N GLU A 786 5.50 -2.65 -31.03
CA GLU A 786 5.26 -1.25 -31.40
C GLU A 786 4.73 -0.45 -30.19
N SER A 787 3.83 -1.03 -29.41
CA SER A 787 3.31 -0.41 -28.18
C SER A 787 4.42 -0.20 -27.16
N ILE A 788 5.33 -1.17 -27.01
CA ILE A 788 6.50 -1.07 -26.13
C ILE A 788 7.43 0.06 -26.63
N LEU A 789 7.68 0.09 -27.93
CA LEU A 789 8.53 1.11 -28.53
C LEU A 789 7.97 2.53 -28.34
N GLU A 790 6.65 2.70 -28.49
CA GLU A 790 6.01 4.00 -28.21
C GLU A 790 6.21 4.46 -26.77
N LYS A 791 6.10 3.55 -25.80
CA LYS A 791 6.40 3.85 -24.38
C LYS A 791 7.86 4.27 -24.16
N ILE A 792 8.80 3.61 -24.86
CA ILE A 792 10.21 4.00 -24.82
C ILE A 792 10.37 5.43 -25.37
N LYS A 793 9.73 5.75 -26.51
CA LYS A 793 9.76 7.09 -27.10
C LYS A 793 9.17 8.16 -26.17
N GLU A 794 8.03 7.86 -25.52
CA GLU A 794 7.43 8.77 -24.53
C GLU A 794 8.39 9.07 -23.39
N ARG A 795 9.13 8.05 -22.90
CA ARG A 795 10.12 8.24 -21.84
C ARG A 795 11.33 9.05 -22.29
N ILE A 796 11.85 8.77 -23.47
CA ILE A 796 12.92 9.59 -24.06
C ILE A 796 12.45 11.06 -24.13
N LYS A 797 11.24 11.31 -24.64
CA LYS A 797 10.66 12.65 -24.69
C LYS A 797 10.63 13.33 -23.33
N ALA A 798 10.10 12.66 -22.33
CA ALA A 798 9.99 13.22 -20.98
C ALA A 798 11.34 13.67 -20.40
N VAL A 799 12.40 12.92 -20.63
CA VAL A 799 13.77 13.25 -20.17
C VAL A 799 14.31 14.53 -20.80
N PHE A 800 14.10 14.71 -22.11
CA PHE A 800 14.55 15.93 -22.79
C PHE A 800 13.66 17.14 -22.50
N ASP A 801 12.34 16.93 -22.35
CA ASP A 801 11.39 17.98 -21.99
C ASP A 801 11.69 18.56 -20.59
N GLU A 802 12.01 17.72 -19.59
CA GLU A 802 12.40 18.15 -18.25
C GLU A 802 13.66 19.04 -18.27
N ARG A 803 14.70 18.63 -19.00
CA ARG A 803 15.93 19.44 -19.10
C ARG A 803 15.74 20.74 -19.88
N ASN A 804 14.92 20.67 -20.92
CA ASN A 804 14.55 21.85 -21.70
C ASN A 804 13.75 22.84 -20.85
N GLU A 805 12.83 22.37 -20.02
CA GLU A 805 12.06 23.21 -19.08
C GLU A 805 13.00 23.87 -18.07
N ALA A 806 13.92 23.12 -17.45
CA ALA A 806 14.90 23.68 -16.52
C ALA A 806 15.80 24.77 -17.18
N ALA A 807 16.25 24.56 -18.41
CA ALA A 807 17.01 25.57 -19.16
C ALA A 807 16.16 26.79 -19.47
N SER A 808 14.92 26.61 -19.92
CA SER A 808 13.98 27.70 -20.21
C SER A 808 13.64 28.52 -18.96
N ASP A 809 13.47 27.86 -17.81
CA ASP A 809 13.26 28.50 -16.52
C ASP A 809 14.47 29.39 -16.14
N ALA A 810 15.70 28.93 -16.42
CA ALA A 810 16.90 29.74 -16.18
C ALA A 810 16.95 31.00 -17.04
N MET A 811 16.63 30.86 -18.32
CA MET A 811 16.57 32.03 -19.23
C MET A 811 15.45 33.00 -18.83
N SER A 812 14.27 32.48 -18.50
CA SER A 812 13.14 33.24 -18.01
C SER A 812 13.46 33.98 -16.69
N LYS A 813 14.20 33.34 -15.79
CA LYS A 813 14.66 34.00 -14.56
C LYS A 813 15.62 35.13 -14.81
N ALA A 814 16.56 34.96 -15.75
CA ALA A 814 17.48 36.03 -16.14
C ALA A 814 16.71 37.24 -16.70
N ILE A 815 15.77 37.01 -17.62
CA ILE A 815 14.91 38.04 -18.17
C ILE A 815 14.12 38.74 -17.05
N ALA A 816 13.50 38.00 -16.16
CA ALA A 816 12.72 38.55 -15.05
C ALA A 816 13.56 39.39 -14.06
N LEU A 817 14.84 39.02 -13.85
CA LEU A 817 15.74 39.84 -13.04
C LEU A 817 16.02 41.19 -13.69
N TRP A 818 16.24 41.24 -15.01
CA TRP A 818 16.41 42.48 -15.75
C TRP A 818 15.13 43.32 -15.79
N GLU A 819 13.98 42.70 -16.06
CA GLU A 819 12.68 43.38 -16.04
C GLU A 819 12.38 44.01 -14.69
N ASN A 820 12.54 43.26 -13.60
CA ASN A 820 12.33 43.75 -12.24
C ASN A 820 13.23 44.97 -11.92
N LEU A 821 14.50 44.92 -12.36
CA LEU A 821 15.45 46.00 -12.19
C LEU A 821 14.98 47.27 -12.91
N LEU A 822 14.53 47.15 -14.18
CA LEU A 822 14.03 48.28 -14.96
C LEU A 822 12.73 48.85 -14.36
N GLU A 823 11.81 47.99 -13.94
CA GLU A 823 10.54 48.39 -13.30
C GLU A 823 10.75 49.12 -11.97
N GLN A 824 11.67 48.62 -11.14
CA GLN A 824 12.06 49.28 -9.90
C GLN A 824 12.63 50.70 -10.15
N GLN A 825 13.49 50.83 -11.17
CA GLN A 825 14.05 52.12 -11.54
C GLN A 825 12.97 53.09 -12.06
N GLU A 826 12.06 52.62 -12.95
CA GLU A 826 10.96 53.45 -13.46
C GLU A 826 10.01 53.88 -12.34
N LYS A 827 9.71 52.99 -11.42
CA LYS A 827 8.88 53.29 -10.26
C LYS A 827 9.52 54.40 -9.40
N ARG A 828 10.81 54.23 -9.10
CA ARG A 828 11.55 55.27 -8.36
C ARG A 828 11.53 56.64 -9.08
N ASP A 829 11.76 56.65 -10.39
CA ASP A 829 11.82 57.90 -11.19
C ASP A 829 10.44 58.62 -11.24
N ARG A 830 9.34 57.91 -11.03
CA ARG A 830 7.97 58.48 -10.97
C ARG A 830 7.54 58.93 -9.57
N GLN A 831 8.27 58.60 -8.52
CA GLN A 831 7.90 58.86 -7.12
C GLN A 831 8.39 60.20 -6.63
N ASN A 832 7.56 60.87 -5.81
CA ASN A 832 7.97 62.00 -5.04
C ASN A 832 8.65 61.63 -3.73
N GLN A 833 9.29 62.58 -3.03
CA GLN A 833 10.05 62.33 -1.81
C GLN A 833 9.21 61.69 -0.70
N ALA A 834 7.93 62.06 -0.54
CA ALA A 834 7.05 61.47 0.47
C ALA A 834 6.72 60.00 0.17
N GLN A 835 6.53 59.67 -1.10
CA GLN A 835 6.34 58.28 -1.54
C GLN A 835 7.58 57.42 -1.32
N CYS A 836 8.77 57.95 -1.62
CA CYS A 836 10.02 57.26 -1.35
C CYS A 836 10.22 56.94 0.16
N GLU A 837 9.88 57.86 1.05
CA GLU A 837 9.96 57.63 2.50
C GLU A 837 8.91 56.63 2.97
N ALA A 838 7.70 56.65 2.43
CA ALA A 838 6.69 55.64 2.72
C ALA A 838 7.13 54.23 2.27
N ASP A 839 7.74 54.12 1.09
CA ASP A 839 8.27 52.85 0.58
C ASP A 839 9.43 52.32 1.44
N LYS A 840 10.32 53.19 1.95
CA LYS A 840 11.37 52.79 2.86
C LYS A 840 10.83 52.16 4.17
N VAL A 841 9.76 52.75 4.72
CA VAL A 841 9.08 52.16 5.91
C VAL A 841 8.48 50.82 5.57
N TRP A 842 7.77 50.72 4.44
CA TRP A 842 7.17 49.47 3.97
C TRP A 842 8.24 48.38 3.74
N LEU A 843 9.39 48.73 3.11
CA LEU A 843 10.51 47.78 2.92
C LEU A 843 11.05 47.24 4.25
N ALA A 844 11.21 48.14 5.24
CA ALA A 844 11.68 47.74 6.57
C ALA A 844 10.71 46.77 7.25
N ASP A 845 9.40 47.00 7.09
CA ASP A 845 8.38 46.09 7.63
C ASP A 845 8.39 44.74 6.90
N LYS A 846 8.46 44.73 5.55
CA LYS A 846 8.52 43.47 4.80
C LYS A 846 9.79 42.66 5.06
N ARG A 847 10.92 43.31 5.19
CA ARG A 847 12.16 42.69 5.59
C ARG A 847 12.02 42.01 6.97
N ARG A 848 11.38 42.70 7.93
CA ARG A 848 11.11 42.15 9.26
C ARG A 848 10.20 40.93 9.19
N GLU A 849 9.16 40.97 8.32
CA GLU A 849 8.27 39.82 8.09
C GLU A 849 9.06 38.59 7.55
N LEU A 850 9.98 38.80 6.60
CA LEU A 850 10.84 37.74 6.05
C LEU A 850 11.81 37.20 7.11
N GLU A 851 12.47 38.06 7.89
CA GLU A 851 13.36 37.65 9.00
C GLU A 851 12.60 36.90 10.10
N GLN A 852 11.37 37.28 10.40
CA GLN A 852 10.50 36.54 11.33
C GLN A 852 10.14 35.15 10.78
N ALA A 853 9.86 35.03 9.49
CA ALA A 853 9.60 33.74 8.87
C ALA A 853 10.85 32.84 8.95
N GLN A 854 12.05 33.37 8.71
CA GLN A 854 13.31 32.64 8.84
C GLN A 854 13.51 32.12 10.28
N ASN A 855 13.32 32.99 11.28
CA ASN A 855 13.43 32.61 12.68
C ASN A 855 12.42 31.53 13.09
N GLN A 856 11.19 31.60 12.55
CA GLN A 856 10.15 30.59 12.78
C GLN A 856 10.55 29.23 12.17
N ILE A 857 11.11 29.22 10.96
CA ILE A 857 11.62 28.00 10.31
C ILE A 857 12.71 27.36 11.18
N GLU A 858 13.69 28.16 11.67
CA GLU A 858 14.78 27.69 12.52
C GLU A 858 14.27 27.12 13.85
N ALA A 859 13.30 27.79 14.46
CA ALA A 859 12.68 27.31 15.68
C ALA A 859 11.95 25.98 15.51
N ILE A 860 11.31 25.76 14.35
CA ILE A 860 10.64 24.50 14.03
C ILE A 860 11.67 23.38 13.82
N LEU A 861 12.73 23.61 13.05
CA LEU A 861 13.79 22.62 12.81
C LEU A 861 14.50 22.23 14.10
N ASN A 862 14.89 23.20 14.92
CA ASN A 862 15.53 22.93 16.22
C ASN A 862 14.66 22.14 17.20
N GLN A 863 13.33 22.20 17.06
CA GLN A 863 12.38 21.39 17.82
C GLN A 863 12.19 20.01 17.23
N SER A 864 12.30 19.85 15.91
CA SER A 864 12.18 18.55 15.22
C SER A 864 13.40 17.65 15.46
N ASP A 865 14.60 18.24 15.67
CA ASP A 865 15.84 17.51 15.91
C ASP A 865 15.99 17.02 17.38
N ARG A 866 15.17 17.54 18.28
CA ARG A 866 15.07 17.09 19.69
C ARG A 866 14.03 16.01 19.87
#